data_5c588b48d1952451527b9ca4ddb7052a
#
_entry.id   5c588b48d1952451527b9ca4ddb7052a
#
_cell.length_a   1.000
_cell.length_b   1.000
_cell.length_c   1.000
_cell.angle_alpha   90.00
_cell.angle_beta   90.00
_cell.angle_gamma   90.00
#
_symmetry.space_group_name_H-M   'P 1'
#
loop_
_entity.id
_entity.type
_entity.pdbx_description
1 polymer ?
#
loop_
_entity_poly.entity_id
_entity_poly.type
_entity_poly.pdbx_seq_one_letter_code
_entity_poly.pdbx_strand_id
1 'polypeptide(L)'
;MSRARSFQIKLLPAALAAALVMMSSATIVSAQSYDQGYPTDQQGYPSDQSAPQYEDAQTDPSSRVARLAYLSGDVEFAPAGENDFGSADVNRPLTTGDRLLTGDDGRAALELGGAALRIDHGSAFNFLDLNDNTAQVELSQGTLNLRVRDVNNGQTYEIDTPTVAFVANQPGMYRVDVAPDGNGAMVTVFDGAGTVYGENGASRSVDAGQSYRINDSGLTDVEVAGLPSPDDFDRWAETRDNRWQNSVSRRYVSPEVVGYDDLDDYGAWSDTSDYGEVWYPTQVPADWAPYRNGHWAWIDPWGWTWVDDAPWGFAPFHYGRWVYVGNRWGWCPGPRQYRPVYAPALVAFVGGSGLSVSISVGGGGPVGWFPLGPRDVYVPWYRASRNYFTNVNVTNIRNVYVNKTVINNYYGSYAANRPLPARYTYREDPHAFTAVPRSVFASAKPVREAVLHVPPRALAQAQVMPMPHIAPTKASLAIRPPAHPIATPARAFDRTVIAKHTPPPRPVPFAARERVIAKQGGAPIPVAQLRQMRQQQAQASQAPQRVQVVAAKPKAAVSLPPMKHVQQLSPRALERPVAQAPSRAPVRAPEQGARNNPPGQAHISPTQAPVQPSNGAAPPPHAAPLRPGELPSARFAHPERNVPSAADRNAEQAQQHAAQAQQAQQRAQSDREQAQLRAQQAQQHAAQAQQAQQRAQSDREQAQLRTQEAQQHAAQAQQAQQRADQARIQQQQAQQREAQAHQHDEQVRAQQEQQRAQMEQQRAEQTRQQQQEQQREAQARQREQQMQAQQEQQRAQQEQQRAEQARQQQEAQQRQAQMMQQREQQNAMQAQQAQQRAQQQHAPPQHQPPPPPPKKKDHDDQDNGH
;
A
#
# COMPACT_ATOMS: atom_id res chain seq x y z
N MET A 1 -92.08 -27.81 11.24
CA MET A 1 -92.41 -28.13 9.83
C MET A 1 -91.40 -27.52 8.91
N SER A 2 -90.77 -28.43 8.10
CA SER A 2 -90.13 -28.19 6.86
C SER A 2 -88.78 -27.51 6.81
N ARG A 3 -87.70 -28.22 6.76
CA ARG A 3 -86.84 -28.65 5.66
C ARG A 3 -86.75 -27.66 4.48
N ALA A 4 -85.58 -27.05 4.36
CA ALA A 4 -84.77 -26.93 3.19
C ALA A 4 -83.72 -25.80 3.36
N ARG A 5 -82.47 -26.18 3.24
CA ARG A 5 -81.40 -25.45 2.56
C ARG A 5 -80.03 -25.90 3.05
N SER A 6 -79.54 -26.92 2.55
CA SER A 6 -78.14 -27.30 2.52
C SER A 6 -77.77 -27.64 1.09
N PHE A 7 -77.32 -26.58 0.34
CA PHE A 7 -76.67 -26.87 -0.98
C PHE A 7 -76.10 -25.59 -1.63
N GLN A 8 -75.32 -24.77 -0.93
CA GLN A 8 -74.61 -23.66 -1.62
C GLN A 8 -73.34 -23.14 -0.94
N ILE A 9 -72.60 -23.98 -0.23
CA ILE A 9 -71.30 -23.49 0.37
C ILE A 9 -70.15 -24.43 0.01
N LYS A 10 -70.04 -24.94 -1.23
CA LYS A 10 -68.86 -25.74 -1.59
C LYS A 10 -68.19 -25.32 -2.90
N LEU A 11 -68.48 -24.18 -3.48
CA LEU A 11 -67.87 -23.70 -4.73
C LEU A 11 -67.10 -22.38 -4.61
N LEU A 12 -67.14 -21.69 -3.47
CA LEU A 12 -66.41 -20.45 -3.31
C LEU A 12 -64.89 -20.55 -2.94
N PRO A 13 -64.41 -21.59 -2.25
CA PRO A 13 -62.99 -21.62 -1.94
C PRO A 13 -62.08 -22.00 -3.11
N ALA A 14 -62.61 -22.67 -4.14
CA ALA A 14 -61.76 -23.05 -5.31
C ALA A 14 -61.56 -21.89 -6.31
N ALA A 15 -62.52 -20.97 -6.41
CA ALA A 15 -62.38 -19.79 -7.28
C ALA A 15 -61.50 -18.70 -6.66
N LEU A 16 -61.45 -18.62 -5.31
CA LEU A 16 -60.58 -17.68 -4.61
C LEU A 16 -59.11 -18.10 -4.59
N ALA A 17 -58.86 -19.42 -4.56
CA ALA A 17 -57.50 -19.97 -4.64
C ALA A 17 -56.91 -19.83 -6.06
N ALA A 18 -57.74 -19.97 -7.11
CA ALA A 18 -57.31 -19.75 -8.50
C ALA A 18 -57.06 -18.26 -8.81
N ALA A 19 -57.80 -17.34 -8.20
CA ALA A 19 -57.58 -15.92 -8.33
C ALA A 19 -56.33 -15.43 -7.55
N LEU A 20 -55.98 -16.06 -6.42
CA LEU A 20 -54.75 -15.73 -5.67
C LEU A 20 -53.47 -16.27 -6.34
N VAL A 21 -53.54 -17.38 -7.08
CA VAL A 21 -52.40 -17.92 -7.83
C VAL A 21 -52.16 -17.11 -9.12
N MET A 22 -53.20 -16.51 -9.72
CA MET A 22 -53.04 -15.68 -10.91
C MET A 22 -52.65 -14.25 -10.59
N MET A 23 -52.83 -13.75 -9.35
CA MET A 23 -52.37 -12.44 -8.94
C MET A 23 -50.91 -12.43 -8.39
N SER A 24 -50.34 -13.59 -8.06
CA SER A 24 -48.95 -13.68 -7.59
C SER A 24 -47.93 -13.78 -8.73
N SER A 25 -48.37 -13.86 -9.99
CA SER A 25 -47.46 -13.87 -11.14
C SER A 25 -47.34 -12.54 -11.90
N ALA A 26 -47.97 -11.47 -11.41
CA ALA A 26 -47.96 -10.17 -12.09
C ALA A 26 -47.21 -9.05 -11.37
N THR A 27 -46.45 -9.36 -10.28
CA THR A 27 -45.74 -8.35 -9.52
C THR A 27 -44.23 -8.65 -9.31
N ILE A 28 -43.61 -9.34 -10.28
CA ILE A 28 -42.14 -9.38 -10.36
C ILE A 28 -41.69 -8.67 -11.65
N VAL A 29 -42.18 -7.49 -11.90
CA VAL A 29 -41.64 -6.60 -12.92
C VAL A 29 -41.68 -5.19 -12.38
N SER A 30 -40.82 -4.85 -11.44
CA SER A 30 -40.48 -3.46 -11.12
C SER A 30 -39.31 -3.35 -10.15
N ALA A 31 -38.27 -4.15 -10.31
CA ALA A 31 -36.98 -3.85 -9.71
C ALA A 31 -35.86 -4.18 -10.69
N GLN A 32 -36.11 -3.89 -11.97
CA GLN A 32 -35.06 -3.82 -12.99
C GLN A 32 -34.88 -2.38 -13.42
N SER A 33 -34.47 -1.55 -12.47
CA SER A 33 -33.90 -0.28 -12.84
C SER A 33 -32.38 -0.46 -12.93
N TYR A 34 -31.90 -0.41 -14.15
CA TYR A 34 -30.52 -0.16 -14.52
C TYR A 34 -29.46 -1.23 -14.18
N ASP A 35 -29.68 -2.46 -14.60
CA ASP A 35 -28.59 -3.32 -14.99
C ASP A 35 -28.55 -3.42 -16.55
N GLN A 36 -28.29 -2.28 -17.18
CA GLN A 36 -27.96 -2.24 -18.60
C GLN A 36 -26.47 -2.43 -18.75
N GLY A 37 -26.02 -3.66 -18.90
CA GLY A 37 -24.68 -3.72 -19.41
C GLY A 37 -23.94 -5.01 -19.45
N TYR A 38 -24.32 -6.03 -18.75
CA TYR A 38 -23.63 -7.30 -18.90
C TYR A 38 -24.64 -8.41 -19.24
N PRO A 39 -24.53 -9.05 -20.41
CA PRO A 39 -25.27 -10.27 -20.64
C PRO A 39 -24.83 -11.28 -19.58
N THR A 40 -25.75 -11.74 -18.75
CA THR A 40 -25.59 -12.99 -18.05
C THR A 40 -25.59 -14.07 -19.12
N ASP A 41 -24.42 -14.40 -19.65
CA ASP A 41 -24.25 -15.68 -20.33
C ASP A 41 -24.47 -16.74 -19.25
N GLN A 42 -25.70 -17.26 -19.20
CA GLN A 42 -26.05 -18.49 -18.49
C GLN A 42 -25.48 -19.70 -19.21
N GLN A 43 -24.30 -19.61 -19.77
CA GLN A 43 -23.49 -20.79 -20.01
C GLN A 43 -22.73 -21.00 -18.70
N GLY A 44 -23.25 -21.94 -17.90
CA GLY A 44 -22.55 -22.39 -16.70
C GLY A 44 -21.12 -22.77 -17.05
N TYR A 45 -20.20 -21.89 -16.70
CA TYR A 45 -18.80 -22.27 -16.64
C TYR A 45 -18.71 -23.35 -15.56
N PRO A 46 -18.12 -24.51 -15.87
CA PRO A 46 -17.80 -25.48 -14.83
C PRO A 46 -17.07 -24.75 -13.73
N SER A 47 -17.47 -24.97 -12.49
CA SER A 47 -16.67 -24.58 -11.32
C SER A 47 -15.38 -25.39 -11.38
N ASP A 48 -14.42 -24.88 -12.14
CA ASP A 48 -13.12 -25.49 -12.29
C ASP A 48 -12.35 -25.32 -10.97
N GLN A 49 -12.42 -26.35 -10.12
CA GLN A 49 -11.64 -26.47 -8.89
C GLN A 49 -10.14 -26.62 -9.16
N SER A 50 -9.72 -26.59 -10.43
CA SER A 50 -8.34 -26.80 -10.88
C SER A 50 -7.65 -25.52 -11.41
N ALA A 51 -8.21 -24.31 -11.22
CA ALA A 51 -7.45 -23.11 -11.46
C ALA A 51 -6.23 -23.10 -10.52
N PRO A 52 -5.00 -22.90 -11.01
CA PRO A 52 -3.83 -22.86 -10.16
C PRO A 52 -4.05 -21.82 -9.07
N GLN A 53 -4.15 -22.27 -7.83
CA GLN A 53 -4.15 -21.41 -6.67
C GLN A 53 -2.75 -20.81 -6.62
N TYR A 54 -2.64 -19.52 -6.96
CA TYR A 54 -1.46 -18.73 -6.63
C TYR A 54 -1.51 -18.50 -5.12
N GLU A 55 -1.02 -19.48 -4.37
CA GLU A 55 -1.24 -19.62 -2.92
C GLU A 55 -0.21 -18.88 -2.10
N ASP A 56 0.32 -17.74 -2.46
CA ASP A 56 1.20 -17.08 -1.50
C ASP A 56 1.10 -15.57 -1.58
N ALA A 57 0.58 -14.97 -0.49
CA ALA A 57 0.72 -13.55 -0.21
C ALA A 57 2.20 -13.08 -0.23
N GLN A 58 3.16 -14.00 -0.10
CA GLN A 58 4.61 -13.76 -0.25
C GLN A 58 5.04 -13.51 -1.70
N THR A 59 4.20 -13.78 -2.67
CA THR A 59 4.49 -13.57 -4.10
C THR A 59 3.91 -12.29 -4.66
N ASP A 60 3.08 -11.59 -3.91
CA ASP A 60 2.48 -10.33 -4.33
C ASP A 60 3.50 -9.19 -4.29
N PRO A 61 3.38 -8.21 -5.20
CA PRO A 61 4.04 -6.93 -5.02
C PRO A 61 3.56 -6.24 -3.75
N SER A 62 4.40 -5.40 -3.15
CA SER A 62 3.95 -4.58 -2.03
C SER A 62 2.76 -3.70 -2.43
N SER A 63 1.77 -3.58 -1.54
CA SER A 63 0.68 -2.62 -1.66
C SER A 63 1.14 -1.18 -1.37
N ARG A 64 2.34 -1.02 -0.81
CA ARG A 64 2.93 0.24 -0.37
C ARG A 64 4.16 0.60 -1.17
N VAL A 65 4.26 1.87 -1.53
CA VAL A 65 5.41 2.51 -2.15
C VAL A 65 5.74 3.81 -1.40
N ALA A 66 6.92 4.33 -1.60
CA ALA A 66 7.22 5.70 -1.25
C ALA A 66 7.04 6.59 -2.49
N ARG A 67 6.37 7.72 -2.32
CA ARG A 67 6.26 8.76 -3.34
C ARG A 67 7.32 9.82 -3.09
N LEU A 68 8.03 10.23 -4.12
CA LEU A 68 8.84 11.44 -4.09
C LEU A 68 7.91 12.66 -4.23
N ALA A 69 7.53 13.24 -3.10
CA ALA A 69 6.46 14.25 -3.02
C ALA A 69 6.96 15.69 -3.21
N TYR A 70 8.24 15.94 -2.91
CA TYR A 70 8.80 17.27 -3.00
C TYR A 70 10.30 17.21 -3.25
N LEU A 71 10.77 18.13 -4.08
CA LEU A 71 12.18 18.34 -4.39
C LEU A 71 12.48 19.84 -4.36
N SER A 72 13.65 20.18 -3.84
CA SER A 72 14.21 21.53 -3.90
C SER A 72 15.72 21.42 -4.02
N GLY A 73 16.35 22.33 -4.76
CA GLY A 73 17.78 22.26 -5.03
C GLY A 73 18.20 21.01 -5.81
N ASP A 74 19.46 20.64 -5.71
CA ASP A 74 20.00 19.47 -6.39
C ASP A 74 19.67 18.19 -5.64
N VAL A 75 18.84 17.35 -6.25
CA VAL A 75 18.49 16.02 -5.75
C VAL A 75 18.64 15.01 -6.88
N GLU A 76 19.44 14.00 -6.64
CA GLU A 76 19.69 12.91 -7.58
C GLU A 76 19.11 11.60 -7.08
N PHE A 77 18.72 10.79 -8.05
CA PHE A 77 18.09 9.49 -7.84
C PHE A 77 18.82 8.41 -8.63
N ALA A 78 19.03 7.25 -8.01
CA ALA A 78 19.47 6.03 -8.70
C ALA A 78 18.49 4.88 -8.45
N PRO A 79 17.95 4.26 -9.51
CA PRO A 79 17.05 3.12 -9.36
C PRO A 79 17.76 1.90 -8.76
N ALA A 80 16.97 1.03 -8.19
CA ALA A 80 17.42 -0.22 -7.59
C ALA A 80 18.31 -1.06 -8.53
N GLY A 81 19.53 -1.32 -8.08
CA GLY A 81 20.54 -2.09 -8.82
C GLY A 81 21.37 -1.31 -9.83
N GLU A 82 21.12 -0.03 -10.04
CA GLU A 82 21.91 0.86 -10.89
C GLU A 82 22.88 1.71 -10.07
N ASN A 83 24.01 2.09 -10.65
CA ASN A 83 25.00 2.98 -10.01
C ASN A 83 24.96 4.38 -10.58
N ASP A 84 24.28 4.57 -11.70
CA ASP A 84 24.15 5.86 -12.36
C ASP A 84 23.08 6.67 -11.64
N PHE A 85 23.46 7.83 -11.15
CA PHE A 85 22.53 8.83 -10.60
C PHE A 85 22.08 9.78 -11.70
N GLY A 86 20.83 10.23 -11.59
CA GLY A 86 20.22 11.23 -12.46
C GLY A 86 19.29 12.12 -11.70
N SER A 87 18.76 13.16 -12.35
CA SER A 87 17.77 14.03 -11.73
C SER A 87 16.58 13.23 -11.19
N ALA A 88 16.20 13.53 -9.97
CA ALA A 88 14.99 12.98 -9.36
C ALA A 88 13.73 13.65 -9.91
N ASP A 89 12.64 12.91 -10.04
CA ASP A 89 11.33 13.40 -10.49
C ASP A 89 10.29 13.28 -9.37
N VAL A 90 9.48 14.32 -9.20
CA VAL A 90 8.30 14.25 -8.32
C VAL A 90 7.31 13.20 -8.85
N ASN A 91 6.49 12.67 -7.97
CA ASN A 91 5.52 11.61 -8.24
C ASN A 91 6.12 10.27 -8.67
N ARG A 92 7.46 10.15 -8.73
CA ARG A 92 8.07 8.86 -8.97
C ARG A 92 7.83 7.94 -7.76
N PRO A 93 7.28 6.74 -7.95
CA PRO A 93 7.27 5.70 -6.92
C PRO A 93 8.68 5.19 -6.66
N LEU A 94 9.04 5.10 -5.38
CA LEU A 94 10.31 4.53 -4.93
C LEU A 94 10.08 3.19 -4.24
N THR A 95 11.03 2.30 -4.39
CA THR A 95 10.97 0.91 -3.94
C THR A 95 12.27 0.48 -3.26
N THR A 96 12.30 -0.77 -2.77
CA THR A 96 13.49 -1.39 -2.16
C THR A 96 14.70 -1.32 -3.10
N GLY A 97 15.75 -0.66 -2.64
CA GLY A 97 17.03 -0.51 -3.33
C GLY A 97 17.19 0.81 -4.08
N ASP A 98 16.15 1.65 -4.11
CA ASP A 98 16.22 2.99 -4.69
C ASP A 98 17.01 3.93 -3.77
N ARG A 99 17.87 4.78 -4.37
CA ARG A 99 18.79 5.65 -3.66
C ARG A 99 18.58 7.11 -4.04
N LEU A 100 18.78 7.99 -3.06
CA LEU A 100 18.75 9.45 -3.23
C LEU A 100 20.05 10.07 -2.70
N LEU A 101 20.49 11.11 -3.38
CA LEU A 101 21.52 12.04 -2.94
C LEU A 101 20.94 13.44 -2.94
N THR A 102 21.22 14.22 -1.89
CA THR A 102 20.92 15.64 -1.85
C THR A 102 22.22 16.44 -1.86
N GLY A 103 22.29 17.44 -2.71
CA GLY A 103 23.40 18.41 -2.75
C GLY A 103 23.37 19.37 -1.56
N ASP A 104 24.23 20.39 -1.59
CA ASP A 104 24.38 21.37 -0.51
C ASP A 104 23.13 22.24 -0.29
N ASP A 105 22.26 22.35 -1.28
CA ASP A 105 20.97 23.06 -1.24
C ASP A 105 19.77 22.11 -1.44
N GLY A 106 20.04 20.81 -1.57
CA GLY A 106 19.05 19.79 -1.91
C GLY A 106 18.17 19.43 -0.73
N ARG A 107 16.86 19.32 -0.93
CA ARG A 107 15.88 18.76 0.01
C ARG A 107 14.88 17.87 -0.71
N ALA A 108 14.49 16.79 -0.07
CA ALA A 108 13.47 15.89 -0.57
C ALA A 108 12.46 15.53 0.51
N ALA A 109 11.19 15.35 0.12
CA ALA A 109 10.19 14.75 0.97
C ALA A 109 9.58 13.51 0.30
N LEU A 110 9.47 12.45 1.08
CA LEU A 110 8.92 11.16 0.69
C LEU A 110 7.66 10.87 1.52
N GLU A 111 6.64 10.34 0.90
CA GLU A 111 5.40 9.93 1.56
C GLU A 111 5.18 8.43 1.40
N LEU A 112 4.79 7.78 2.50
CA LEU A 112 4.58 6.33 2.57
C LEU A 112 3.18 5.95 3.08
N GLY A 113 2.21 6.87 3.01
CA GLY A 113 0.90 6.70 3.63
C GLY A 113 0.96 6.91 5.14
N GLY A 114 1.21 5.86 5.92
CA GLY A 114 1.33 5.93 7.39
C GLY A 114 2.55 6.66 7.93
N ALA A 115 3.48 7.10 7.07
CA ALA A 115 4.67 7.84 7.46
C ALA A 115 5.12 8.83 6.37
N ALA A 116 6.01 9.75 6.75
CA ALA A 116 6.74 10.61 5.84
C ALA A 116 8.22 10.65 6.24
N LEU A 117 9.07 10.67 5.23
CA LEU A 117 10.52 10.86 5.36
C LEU A 117 10.89 12.18 4.72
N ARG A 118 11.77 12.92 5.37
CA ARG A 118 12.28 14.20 4.86
C ARG A 118 13.78 14.19 4.97
N ILE A 119 14.42 14.53 3.88
CA ILE A 119 15.86 14.44 3.70
C ILE A 119 16.39 15.85 3.51
N ASP A 120 17.35 16.27 4.33
CA ASP A 120 18.01 17.57 4.22
C ASP A 120 19.24 17.50 3.31
N HIS A 121 19.88 18.60 3.10
CA HIS A 121 21.08 18.75 2.28
C HIS A 121 22.22 17.80 2.70
N GLY A 122 23.10 17.49 1.77
CA GLY A 122 24.30 16.68 2.00
C GLY A 122 24.04 15.23 2.44
N SER A 123 22.84 14.71 2.17
CA SER A 123 22.41 13.40 2.64
C SER A 123 22.56 12.31 1.58
N ALA A 124 22.93 11.11 2.04
CA ALA A 124 22.94 9.89 1.23
C ALA A 124 21.96 8.87 1.83
N PHE A 125 20.92 8.59 1.10
CA PHE A 125 19.75 7.82 1.50
C PHE A 125 19.51 6.61 0.59
N ASN A 126 19.06 5.48 1.16
CA ASN A 126 18.74 4.27 0.43
C ASN A 126 17.56 3.53 1.10
N PHE A 127 16.59 3.04 0.32
CA PHE A 127 15.62 2.08 0.81
C PHE A 127 16.23 0.68 0.86
N LEU A 128 16.53 0.18 2.06
CA LEU A 128 17.01 -1.20 2.25
C LEU A 128 15.87 -2.20 2.10
N ASP A 129 14.72 -1.93 2.71
CA ASP A 129 13.50 -2.73 2.53
C ASP A 129 12.26 -1.84 2.64
N LEU A 130 11.43 -1.87 1.61
CA LEU A 130 10.15 -1.19 1.58
C LEU A 130 9.07 -2.17 1.13
N ASN A 131 8.25 -2.59 2.08
CA ASN A 131 7.15 -3.52 1.84
C ASN A 131 5.95 -3.15 2.73
N ASP A 132 4.91 -3.98 2.75
CA ASP A 132 3.67 -3.70 3.48
C ASP A 132 3.87 -3.54 4.99
N ASN A 133 4.89 -4.19 5.56
CA ASN A 133 5.13 -4.21 7.00
C ASN A 133 6.39 -3.45 7.41
N THR A 134 7.33 -3.23 6.49
CA THR A 134 8.64 -2.68 6.82
C THR A 134 8.93 -1.45 5.95
N ALA A 135 9.44 -0.40 6.57
CA ALA A 135 10.16 0.68 5.94
C ALA A 135 11.52 0.79 6.63
N GLN A 136 12.52 0.12 6.07
CA GLN A 136 13.90 0.12 6.53
C GLN A 136 14.73 0.96 5.56
N VAL A 137 15.39 1.98 6.07
CA VAL A 137 16.16 2.92 5.28
C VAL A 137 17.58 3.05 5.82
N GLU A 138 18.53 3.25 4.92
CA GLU A 138 19.91 3.58 5.23
C GLU A 138 20.10 5.09 5.12
N LEU A 139 20.65 5.68 6.16
CA LEU A 139 21.18 7.04 6.16
C LEU A 139 22.68 6.93 6.44
N SER A 140 23.49 6.97 5.40
CA SER A 140 24.96 6.81 5.56
C SER A 140 25.69 8.11 5.89
N GLN A 141 25.06 9.25 5.64
CA GLN A 141 25.44 10.61 6.06
C GLN A 141 24.28 11.59 5.89
N GLY A 142 24.33 12.72 6.55
CA GLY A 142 23.35 13.80 6.44
C GLY A 142 22.22 13.69 7.45
N THR A 143 21.04 14.21 7.11
CA THR A 143 19.92 14.40 8.04
C THR A 143 18.63 13.83 7.47
N LEU A 144 17.94 13.05 8.30
CA LEU A 144 16.63 12.48 8.00
C LEU A 144 15.63 12.80 9.12
N ASN A 145 14.49 13.37 8.78
CA ASN A 145 13.32 13.45 9.65
C ASN A 145 12.33 12.35 9.26
N LEU A 146 11.89 11.57 10.24
CA LEU A 146 10.87 10.55 10.12
C LEU A 146 9.63 10.98 10.92
N ARG A 147 8.51 11.19 10.23
CA ARG A 147 7.20 11.34 10.83
C ARG A 147 6.44 10.02 10.72
N VAL A 148 6.22 9.34 11.82
CA VAL A 148 5.35 8.16 11.90
C VAL A 148 3.97 8.64 12.35
N ARG A 149 2.97 8.39 11.53
CA ARG A 149 1.58 8.82 11.75
C ARG A 149 0.76 7.73 12.44
N ASP A 150 1.11 6.49 12.13
CA ASP A 150 0.44 5.30 12.64
C ASP A 150 1.40 4.11 12.63
N VAL A 151 1.38 3.31 13.70
CA VAL A 151 2.10 2.04 13.84
C VAL A 151 1.06 0.93 13.90
N ASN A 152 0.26 0.79 12.84
CA ASN A 152 -0.77 -0.23 12.77
C ASN A 152 -0.17 -1.61 12.49
N ASN A 153 -0.64 -2.61 13.23
CA ASN A 153 -0.51 -4.03 12.90
C ASN A 153 0.91 -4.53 12.63
N GLY A 154 1.89 -4.11 13.43
CA GLY A 154 3.26 -4.63 13.32
C GLY A 154 4.11 -4.00 12.23
N GLN A 155 3.76 -2.80 11.77
CA GLN A 155 4.62 -2.03 10.88
C GLN A 155 5.89 -1.61 11.60
N THR A 156 7.02 -1.76 10.91
CA THR A 156 8.34 -1.36 11.39
C THR A 156 8.86 -0.19 10.59
N TYR A 157 9.34 0.83 11.28
CA TYR A 157 10.09 1.95 10.71
C TYR A 157 11.48 1.98 11.32
N GLU A 158 12.48 1.73 10.49
CA GLU A 158 13.88 1.58 10.90
C GLU A 158 14.78 2.49 10.07
N ILE A 159 15.71 3.18 10.75
CA ILE A 159 16.76 3.99 10.14
C ILE A 159 18.10 3.41 10.53
N ASP A 160 18.82 2.88 9.57
CA ASP A 160 20.13 2.26 9.72
C ASP A 160 21.23 3.28 9.39
N THR A 161 22.14 3.45 10.31
CA THR A 161 23.30 4.35 10.17
C THR A 161 24.61 3.60 10.34
N PRO A 162 25.74 4.17 10.01
CA PRO A 162 27.04 3.53 10.30
C PRO A 162 27.30 3.29 11.79
N THR A 163 26.63 4.02 12.69
CA THR A 163 26.85 3.92 14.13
C THR A 163 25.77 3.10 14.84
N VAL A 164 24.50 3.23 14.47
CA VAL A 164 23.34 2.60 15.13
C VAL A 164 22.20 2.34 14.16
N ALA A 165 21.32 1.40 14.54
CA ALA A 165 19.96 1.31 13.98
C ALA A 165 18.97 1.97 14.94
N PHE A 166 18.13 2.85 14.42
CA PHE A 166 17.02 3.45 15.16
C PHE A 166 15.70 2.81 14.70
N VAL A 167 14.87 2.38 15.65
CA VAL A 167 13.51 1.83 15.40
C VAL A 167 12.49 2.70 16.13
N ALA A 168 11.53 3.25 15.40
CA ALA A 168 10.40 3.96 15.98
C ALA A 168 9.40 2.97 16.58
N ASN A 169 9.11 3.09 17.88
CA ASN A 169 8.21 2.19 18.61
C ASN A 169 6.78 2.73 18.71
N GLN A 170 6.59 4.02 18.46
CA GLN A 170 5.32 4.73 18.57
C GLN A 170 5.15 5.71 17.41
N PRO A 171 3.92 6.15 17.11
CA PRO A 171 3.70 7.33 16.29
C PRO A 171 4.43 8.52 16.90
N GLY A 172 5.06 9.34 16.06
CA GLY A 172 5.86 10.45 16.55
C GLY A 172 6.66 11.13 15.45
N MET A 173 7.49 12.08 15.88
CA MET A 173 8.43 12.80 15.00
C MET A 173 9.85 12.58 15.51
N TYR A 174 10.69 12.09 14.63
CA TYR A 174 12.07 11.67 14.91
C TYR A 174 13.01 12.31 13.91
N ARG A 175 14.22 12.66 14.36
CA ARG A 175 15.29 13.12 13.49
C ARG A 175 16.55 12.30 13.76
N VAL A 176 17.22 11.92 12.70
CA VAL A 176 18.51 11.24 12.76
C VAL A 176 19.50 12.03 11.92
N ASP A 177 20.58 12.43 12.55
CA ASP A 177 21.72 13.11 11.92
C ASP A 177 22.94 12.19 11.96
N VAL A 178 23.63 12.08 10.84
CA VAL A 178 24.85 11.26 10.69
C VAL A 178 25.98 12.16 10.20
N ALA A 179 27.11 12.10 10.89
CA ALA A 179 28.29 12.86 10.52
C ALA A 179 28.76 12.57 9.09
N PRO A 180 29.36 13.52 8.36
CA PRO A 180 29.85 13.31 7.00
C PRO A 180 30.90 12.19 6.89
N ASP A 181 31.66 11.94 7.96
CA ASP A 181 32.62 10.83 8.03
C ASP A 181 31.97 9.48 8.45
N GLY A 182 30.69 9.49 8.86
CA GLY A 182 29.95 8.33 9.35
C GLY A 182 30.26 7.97 10.81
N ASN A 183 31.08 8.76 11.50
CA ASN A 183 31.49 8.49 12.88
C ASN A 183 30.60 9.23 13.87
N GLY A 184 29.59 8.58 14.35
CA GLY A 184 28.59 9.11 15.29
C GLY A 184 27.25 9.44 14.63
N ALA A 185 26.23 9.32 15.43
CA ALA A 185 24.87 9.65 15.08
C ALA A 185 24.21 10.47 16.19
N MET A 186 23.27 11.33 15.83
CA MET A 186 22.40 11.99 16.80
C MET A 186 20.96 11.63 16.49
N VAL A 187 20.24 11.16 17.51
CA VAL A 187 18.83 10.84 17.44
C VAL A 187 18.06 11.85 18.27
N THR A 188 17.19 12.64 17.65
CA THR A 188 16.30 13.58 18.33
C THR A 188 14.88 13.06 18.26
N VAL A 189 14.25 12.91 19.42
CA VAL A 189 12.87 12.45 19.56
C VAL A 189 12.01 13.65 19.97
N PHE A 190 11.31 14.24 19.00
CA PHE A 190 10.41 15.36 19.28
C PHE A 190 9.13 14.87 19.95
N ASP A 191 8.58 13.76 19.46
CA ASP A 191 7.34 13.14 19.91
C ASP A 191 7.44 11.63 19.73
N GLY A 192 6.73 10.82 20.57
CA GLY A 192 6.76 9.39 20.56
C GLY A 192 7.90 8.76 21.36
N ALA A 193 8.30 7.55 21.02
CA ALA A 193 9.41 6.82 21.61
C ALA A 193 10.03 5.86 20.60
N GLY A 194 11.31 5.57 20.77
CA GLY A 194 12.04 4.64 19.91
C GLY A 194 13.09 3.84 20.69
N THR A 195 13.83 3.01 19.94
CA THR A 195 14.97 2.26 20.48
C THR A 195 16.12 2.37 19.50
N VAL A 196 17.31 2.69 20.01
CA VAL A 196 18.56 2.58 19.28
C VAL A 196 19.20 1.24 19.58
N TYR A 197 19.69 0.58 18.55
CA TYR A 197 20.40 -0.70 18.61
C TYR A 197 21.81 -0.53 18.11
N GLY A 198 22.74 -1.07 18.85
CA GLY A 198 24.16 -1.08 18.53
C GLY A 198 24.73 -2.49 18.47
N GLU A 199 26.04 -2.57 18.30
CA GLU A 199 26.77 -3.85 18.26
C GLU A 199 26.67 -4.63 19.56
N ASN A 200 27.00 -5.92 19.49
CA ASN A 200 27.05 -6.84 20.63
C ASN A 200 25.76 -6.94 21.45
N GLY A 201 24.60 -6.61 20.83
CA GLY A 201 23.32 -6.64 21.47
C GLY A 201 23.02 -5.44 22.38
N ALA A 202 23.81 -4.39 22.27
CA ALA A 202 23.53 -3.14 22.97
C ALA A 202 22.24 -2.50 22.45
N SER A 203 21.41 -2.00 23.37
CA SER A 203 20.20 -1.24 23.00
C SER A 203 19.85 -0.23 24.08
N ARG A 204 19.28 0.90 23.68
CA ARG A 204 18.80 1.95 24.59
C ARG A 204 17.46 2.49 24.09
N SER A 205 16.52 2.67 25.02
CA SER A 205 15.31 3.44 24.75
C SER A 205 15.64 4.91 24.61
N VAL A 206 14.95 5.60 23.71
CA VAL A 206 15.03 7.03 23.49
C VAL A 206 13.62 7.60 23.53
N ASP A 207 13.45 8.65 24.32
CA ASP A 207 12.15 9.18 24.71
C ASP A 207 11.92 10.60 24.15
N ALA A 208 10.64 10.99 24.07
CA ALA A 208 10.24 12.31 23.63
C ALA A 208 10.87 13.46 24.45
N GLY A 209 11.12 14.57 23.78
CA GLY A 209 11.66 15.77 24.40
C GLY A 209 13.18 15.75 24.58
N GLN A 210 13.89 14.79 23.98
CA GLN A 210 15.32 14.61 24.18
C GLN A 210 16.06 14.38 22.86
N SER A 211 17.35 14.75 22.87
CA SER A 211 18.33 14.45 21.84
C SER A 211 19.44 13.60 22.41
N TYR A 212 19.86 12.60 21.64
CA TYR A 212 20.88 11.63 22.03
C TYR A 212 22.00 11.64 21.01
N ARG A 213 23.22 12.01 21.44
CA ARG A 213 24.42 11.85 20.62
C ARG A 213 25.09 10.54 20.97
N ILE A 214 25.30 9.72 19.96
CA ILE A 214 25.86 8.38 20.07
C ILE A 214 27.20 8.38 19.36
N ASN A 215 28.28 8.24 20.12
CA ASN A 215 29.67 8.39 19.64
C ASN A 215 30.29 7.03 19.26
N ASP A 216 29.69 5.92 19.65
CA ASP A 216 30.19 4.56 19.35
C ASP A 216 29.05 3.56 19.11
N SER A 217 29.35 2.53 18.32
CA SER A 217 28.38 1.46 17.98
C SER A 217 28.05 0.50 19.13
N GLY A 218 28.87 0.50 20.21
CA GLY A 218 28.58 -0.26 21.43
C GLY A 218 27.62 0.42 22.39
N LEU A 219 27.16 1.64 22.08
CA LEU A 219 26.33 2.50 22.94
C LEU A 219 26.95 2.78 24.32
N THR A 220 28.28 2.80 24.39
CA THR A 220 29.01 3.04 25.65
C THR A 220 29.25 4.51 25.92
N ASP A 221 29.36 5.33 24.87
CA ASP A 221 29.49 6.77 24.95
C ASP A 221 28.28 7.48 24.33
N VAL A 222 27.28 7.72 25.16
CA VAL A 222 26.02 8.38 24.78
C VAL A 222 25.83 9.62 25.64
N GLU A 223 25.67 10.76 24.98
CA GLU A 223 25.27 12.01 25.58
C GLU A 223 23.81 12.31 25.36
N VAL A 224 23.09 12.83 26.35
CA VAL A 224 21.70 13.20 26.30
C VAL A 224 21.48 14.64 26.77
N ALA A 225 20.63 15.37 26.03
CA ALA A 225 20.17 16.71 26.37
C ALA A 225 18.70 16.89 26.03
N GLY A 226 18.11 17.99 26.49
CA GLY A 226 16.79 18.43 26.00
C GLY A 226 16.82 18.79 24.53
N LEU A 227 15.64 19.02 23.94
CA LEU A 227 15.53 19.40 22.53
C LEU A 227 16.34 20.65 22.19
N PRO A 228 17.08 20.66 21.09
CA PRO A 228 17.67 21.86 20.55
C PRO A 228 16.59 22.81 20.03
N SER A 229 16.93 24.09 19.86
CA SER A 229 16.06 25.02 19.13
C SER A 229 15.83 24.52 17.69
N PRO A 230 14.58 24.53 17.20
CA PRO A 230 14.27 24.09 15.85
C PRO A 230 15.08 24.88 14.80
N ASP A 231 15.73 24.19 13.89
CA ASP A 231 16.41 24.76 12.74
C ASP A 231 15.47 24.97 11.54
N ASP A 232 16.01 25.38 10.39
CA ASP A 232 15.20 25.59 9.17
C ASP A 232 14.60 24.29 8.62
N PHE A 233 15.30 23.18 8.80
CA PHE A 233 14.83 21.87 8.38
C PHE A 233 13.66 21.40 9.26
N ASP A 234 13.76 21.56 10.57
CA ASP A 234 12.70 21.22 11.51
C ASP A 234 11.42 22.02 11.22
N ARG A 235 11.54 23.34 11.02
CA ARG A 235 10.42 24.22 10.67
C ARG A 235 9.77 23.86 9.33
N TRP A 236 10.60 23.53 8.35
CA TRP A 236 10.10 23.06 7.05
C TRP A 236 9.38 21.72 7.18
N ALA A 237 9.91 20.78 7.95
CA ALA A 237 9.28 19.49 8.23
C ALA A 237 7.93 19.66 8.94
N GLU A 238 7.86 20.52 9.94
CA GLU A 238 6.63 20.85 10.67
C GLU A 238 5.58 21.49 9.75
N THR A 239 5.98 22.40 8.86
CA THR A 239 5.06 23.02 7.90
C THR A 239 4.38 21.97 7.01
N ARG A 240 5.13 20.95 6.57
CA ARG A 240 4.58 19.86 5.78
C ARG A 240 3.67 18.94 6.59
N ASP A 241 3.98 18.69 7.86
CA ASP A 241 3.10 17.95 8.76
C ASP A 241 1.79 18.69 9.00
N ASN A 242 1.85 19.99 9.21
CA ASN A 242 0.67 20.85 9.38
C ASN A 242 -0.21 20.85 8.13
N ARG A 243 0.37 20.88 6.93
CA ARG A 243 -0.36 20.75 5.67
C ARG A 243 -1.12 19.43 5.61
N TRP A 244 -0.44 18.32 5.87
CA TRP A 244 -1.07 17.01 5.87
C TRP A 244 -2.16 16.87 6.93
N GLN A 245 -1.95 17.36 8.16
CA GLN A 245 -2.93 17.30 9.26
C GLN A 245 -4.20 18.09 8.94
N ASN A 246 -4.07 19.24 8.29
CA ASN A 246 -5.15 20.15 7.99
C ASN A 246 -5.80 19.90 6.62
N SER A 247 -5.37 18.88 5.88
CA SER A 247 -5.89 18.59 4.54
C SER A 247 -7.40 18.31 4.56
N VAL A 248 -8.12 19.01 3.70
CA VAL A 248 -9.57 18.82 3.47
C VAL A 248 -9.84 17.47 2.85
N SER A 249 -8.96 17.03 1.93
CA SER A 249 -9.05 15.75 1.22
C SER A 249 -9.03 14.54 2.15
N ARG A 250 -8.46 14.68 3.34
CA ARG A 250 -8.47 13.65 4.40
C ARG A 250 -9.87 13.17 4.80
N ARG A 251 -10.90 13.97 4.53
CA ARG A 251 -12.31 13.58 4.80
C ARG A 251 -12.82 12.55 3.81
N TYR A 252 -12.27 12.52 2.62
CA TYR A 252 -12.80 11.81 1.46
C TYR A 252 -11.97 10.56 1.10
N VAL A 253 -10.70 10.52 1.48
CA VAL A 253 -9.78 9.41 1.16
C VAL A 253 -9.34 8.64 2.40
N SER A 254 -8.86 7.42 2.21
CA SER A 254 -8.16 6.68 3.26
C SER A 254 -6.88 7.44 3.67
N PRO A 255 -6.56 7.53 4.96
CA PRO A 255 -5.34 8.21 5.42
C PRO A 255 -4.05 7.54 4.93
N GLU A 256 -4.13 6.31 4.43
CA GLU A 256 -2.99 5.59 3.84
C GLU A 256 -2.81 5.83 2.32
N VAL A 257 -3.73 6.56 1.67
CA VAL A 257 -3.51 7.02 0.28
C VAL A 257 -2.39 8.03 0.28
N VAL A 258 -1.39 7.80 -0.55
CA VAL A 258 -0.24 8.69 -0.68
C VAL A 258 -0.57 9.86 -1.60
N GLY A 259 -0.25 11.08 -1.20
CA GLY A 259 -0.36 12.30 -2.03
C GLY A 259 -1.76 12.91 -2.10
N TYR A 260 -2.64 12.62 -1.16
CA TYR A 260 -3.99 13.20 -1.16
C TYR A 260 -4.04 14.66 -0.69
N ASP A 261 -3.07 15.08 0.10
CA ASP A 261 -3.00 16.46 0.60
C ASP A 261 -2.66 17.48 -0.48
N ASP A 262 -2.02 17.05 -1.57
CA ASP A 262 -1.81 17.91 -2.74
C ASP A 262 -3.12 18.24 -3.49
N LEU A 263 -4.14 17.41 -3.37
CA LEU A 263 -5.42 17.62 -4.04
C LEU A 263 -6.13 18.91 -3.60
N ASP A 264 -5.83 19.37 -2.37
CA ASP A 264 -6.45 20.57 -1.79
C ASP A 264 -6.10 21.83 -2.56
N ASP A 265 -4.91 21.93 -3.12
CA ASP A 265 -4.41 23.11 -3.84
C ASP A 265 -4.79 23.11 -5.33
N TYR A 266 -5.13 21.96 -5.89
CA TYR A 266 -5.26 21.80 -7.34
C TYR A 266 -6.65 21.36 -7.83
N GLY A 267 -7.62 21.23 -6.93
CA GLY A 267 -8.94 20.81 -7.32
C GLY A 267 -10.01 21.05 -6.24
N ALA A 268 -11.21 20.60 -6.53
CA ALA A 268 -12.35 20.74 -5.63
C ALA A 268 -13.14 19.43 -5.53
N TRP A 269 -13.59 19.14 -4.32
CA TRP A 269 -14.48 18.03 -4.05
C TRP A 269 -15.93 18.41 -4.30
N SER A 270 -16.70 17.51 -4.89
CA SER A 270 -18.14 17.68 -5.14
C SER A 270 -18.86 16.37 -4.89
N ASP A 271 -19.97 16.43 -4.15
CA ASP A 271 -20.85 15.26 -3.98
C ASP A 271 -21.71 15.10 -5.23
N THR A 272 -21.73 13.90 -5.78
CA THR A 272 -22.51 13.52 -6.94
C THR A 272 -23.50 12.42 -6.57
N SER A 273 -24.70 12.43 -7.21
CA SER A 273 -25.75 11.43 -6.92
C SER A 273 -25.29 9.99 -7.14
N ASP A 274 -24.50 9.77 -8.19
CA ASP A 274 -24.12 8.44 -8.65
C ASP A 274 -22.83 7.92 -8.03
N TYR A 275 -21.82 8.81 -7.90
CA TYR A 275 -20.47 8.42 -7.52
C TYR A 275 -20.08 8.88 -6.10
N GLY A 276 -20.94 9.66 -5.41
CA GLY A 276 -20.59 10.26 -4.14
C GLY A 276 -19.55 11.36 -4.30
N GLU A 277 -18.58 11.40 -3.41
CA GLU A 277 -17.54 12.41 -3.41
C GLU A 277 -16.55 12.19 -4.55
N VAL A 278 -16.47 13.16 -5.43
CA VAL A 278 -15.60 13.19 -6.61
C VAL A 278 -14.71 14.41 -6.56
N TRP A 279 -13.42 14.24 -6.75
CA TRP A 279 -12.48 15.33 -6.86
C TRP A 279 -12.30 15.74 -8.32
N TYR A 280 -12.35 17.03 -8.61
CA TYR A 280 -12.22 17.61 -9.93
C TYR A 280 -11.00 18.52 -9.99
N PRO A 281 -9.99 18.23 -10.87
CA PRO A 281 -8.89 19.15 -11.08
C PRO A 281 -9.38 20.47 -11.66
N THR A 282 -8.83 21.60 -11.18
CA THR A 282 -9.26 22.95 -11.60
C THR A 282 -8.30 23.59 -12.61
N GLN A 283 -7.05 23.16 -12.67
CA GLN A 283 -6.00 23.76 -13.50
C GLN A 283 -5.54 22.79 -14.59
N VAL A 284 -6.48 22.33 -15.41
CA VAL A 284 -6.18 21.44 -16.53
C VAL A 284 -6.72 22.03 -17.84
N PRO A 285 -6.05 21.84 -18.99
CA PRO A 285 -6.55 22.23 -20.30
C PRO A 285 -7.92 21.60 -20.63
N ALA A 286 -8.70 22.23 -21.50
CA ALA A 286 -10.03 21.75 -21.88
C ALA A 286 -10.03 20.37 -22.55
N ASP A 287 -8.94 20.00 -23.22
CA ASP A 287 -8.72 18.71 -23.89
C ASP A 287 -7.97 17.71 -23.01
N TRP A 288 -7.78 18.02 -21.73
CA TRP A 288 -7.08 17.16 -20.78
C TRP A 288 -7.85 15.86 -20.53
N ALA A 289 -7.09 14.78 -20.46
CA ALA A 289 -7.58 13.50 -19.96
C ALA A 289 -6.54 12.86 -19.03
N PRO A 290 -6.97 11.98 -18.13
CA PRO A 290 -6.05 11.23 -17.27
C PRO A 290 -5.02 10.43 -18.06
N TYR A 291 -3.80 10.29 -17.52
CA TYR A 291 -2.67 9.57 -18.12
C TYR A 291 -2.21 10.14 -19.48
N ARG A 292 -2.25 11.47 -19.61
CA ARG A 292 -1.81 12.17 -20.81
C ARG A 292 -0.67 13.16 -20.57
N ASN A 293 -0.51 13.64 -19.33
CA ASN A 293 0.52 14.59 -18.96
C ASN A 293 1.54 13.95 -18.02
N GLY A 294 2.54 13.28 -18.57
CA GLY A 294 3.53 12.50 -17.83
C GLY A 294 4.25 11.53 -18.76
N HIS A 295 4.83 10.50 -18.20
CA HIS A 295 5.58 9.49 -18.94
C HIS A 295 5.45 8.10 -18.31
N TRP A 296 5.78 7.07 -19.10
CA TRP A 296 5.86 5.69 -18.62
C TRP A 296 7.29 5.36 -18.24
N ALA A 297 7.51 4.89 -17.02
CA ALA A 297 8.80 4.40 -16.53
C ALA A 297 8.70 2.92 -16.16
N TRP A 298 9.85 2.22 -16.22
CA TRP A 298 9.93 0.84 -15.73
C TRP A 298 10.34 0.83 -14.26
N ILE A 299 9.46 0.34 -13.40
CA ILE A 299 9.66 0.27 -11.95
C ILE A 299 9.30 -1.13 -11.45
N ASP A 300 10.28 -1.88 -10.96
CA ASP A 300 10.02 -3.21 -10.40
C ASP A 300 9.33 -3.13 -9.03
N PRO A 301 8.48 -4.10 -8.71
CA PRO A 301 8.18 -5.34 -9.45
C PRO A 301 7.02 -5.21 -10.44
N TRP A 302 6.39 -4.05 -10.58
CA TRP A 302 5.18 -3.86 -11.41
C TRP A 302 5.48 -3.71 -12.89
N GLY A 303 6.68 -3.28 -13.25
CA GLY A 303 7.04 -2.97 -14.64
C GLY A 303 6.58 -1.58 -15.06
N TRP A 304 5.88 -1.47 -16.18
CA TRP A 304 5.43 -0.18 -16.70
C TRP A 304 4.54 0.56 -15.70
N THR A 305 4.99 1.74 -15.31
CA THR A 305 4.40 2.57 -14.27
C THR A 305 4.24 3.98 -14.78
N TRP A 306 3.09 4.59 -14.55
CA TRP A 306 2.83 5.98 -14.89
C TRP A 306 3.48 6.91 -13.87
N VAL A 307 4.15 7.95 -14.36
CA VAL A 307 4.66 9.07 -13.56
C VAL A 307 4.06 10.34 -14.13
N ASP A 308 3.17 10.97 -13.39
CA ASP A 308 2.47 12.17 -13.82
C ASP A 308 3.29 13.42 -13.50
N ASP A 309 3.26 14.42 -14.41
CA ASP A 309 4.02 15.67 -14.25
C ASP A 309 3.31 16.70 -13.35
N ALA A 310 2.00 16.53 -13.10
CA ALA A 310 1.26 17.45 -12.27
C ALA A 310 1.63 17.27 -10.78
N PRO A 311 1.78 18.34 -9.98
CA PRO A 311 2.12 18.22 -8.55
C PRO A 311 1.17 17.31 -7.75
N TRP A 312 -0.10 17.26 -8.11
CA TRP A 312 -1.13 16.41 -7.52
C TRP A 312 -1.21 15.01 -8.16
N GLY A 313 -0.32 14.70 -9.09
CA GLY A 313 -0.41 13.56 -10.02
C GLY A 313 0.00 12.22 -9.43
N PHE A 314 -0.24 11.95 -8.13
CA PHE A 314 0.03 10.63 -7.56
C PHE A 314 -1.24 9.90 -7.14
N ALA A 315 -1.98 10.44 -6.18
CA ALA A 315 -3.17 9.78 -5.66
C ALA A 315 -4.18 9.39 -6.75
N PRO A 316 -4.58 10.28 -7.69
CA PRO A 316 -5.59 9.97 -8.69
C PRO A 316 -5.15 8.97 -9.78
N PHE A 317 -3.83 8.75 -9.92
CA PHE A 317 -3.30 7.87 -10.95
C PHE A 317 -2.95 6.47 -10.43
N HIS A 318 -2.77 6.32 -9.11
CA HIS A 318 -2.39 5.06 -8.50
C HIS A 318 -3.47 4.45 -7.62
N TYR A 319 -4.54 5.19 -7.33
CA TYR A 319 -5.68 4.75 -6.52
C TYR A 319 -7.00 5.20 -7.15
N GLY A 320 -8.11 4.56 -6.74
CA GLY A 320 -9.44 4.96 -7.19
C GLY A 320 -9.73 4.72 -8.67
N ARG A 321 -10.63 5.53 -9.23
CA ARG A 321 -11.08 5.44 -10.63
C ARG A 321 -11.46 6.82 -11.15
N TRP A 322 -11.48 6.96 -12.47
CA TRP A 322 -11.85 8.21 -13.15
C TRP A 322 -13.27 8.16 -13.69
N VAL A 323 -14.00 9.27 -13.57
CA VAL A 323 -15.34 9.48 -14.13
C VAL A 323 -15.34 10.72 -15.03
N TYR A 324 -16.18 10.67 -16.08
CA TYR A 324 -16.41 11.81 -16.94
C TYR A 324 -17.84 12.29 -16.76
N VAL A 325 -18.03 13.37 -16.04
CA VAL A 325 -19.35 13.91 -15.65
C VAL A 325 -19.40 15.41 -15.90
N GLY A 326 -20.47 15.88 -16.52
CA GLY A 326 -20.62 17.31 -16.80
C GLY A 326 -19.50 17.88 -17.70
N ASN A 327 -19.07 17.11 -18.68
CA ASN A 327 -17.99 17.46 -19.63
C ASN A 327 -16.63 17.69 -18.99
N ARG A 328 -16.35 17.06 -17.84
CA ARG A 328 -15.06 17.15 -17.16
C ARG A 328 -14.70 15.84 -16.47
N TRP A 329 -13.42 15.57 -16.33
CA TRP A 329 -12.89 14.44 -15.60
C TRP A 329 -12.93 14.70 -14.10
N GLY A 330 -13.37 13.69 -13.34
CA GLY A 330 -13.33 13.67 -11.90
C GLY A 330 -12.76 12.35 -11.38
N TRP A 331 -12.14 12.39 -10.23
CA TRP A 331 -11.53 11.23 -9.59
C TRP A 331 -12.38 10.77 -8.40
N CYS A 332 -12.66 9.47 -8.37
CA CYS A 332 -13.35 8.77 -7.29
C CYS A 332 -12.32 7.99 -6.46
N PRO A 333 -12.09 8.31 -5.19
CA PRO A 333 -10.97 7.78 -4.40
C PRO A 333 -11.13 6.30 -3.98
N GLY A 334 -12.33 5.78 -3.98
CA GLY A 334 -12.64 4.47 -3.40
C GLY A 334 -12.97 4.54 -1.91
N PRO A 335 -13.13 3.39 -1.24
CA PRO A 335 -13.61 3.32 0.13
C PRO A 335 -12.53 3.68 1.15
N ARG A 336 -12.90 4.55 2.13
CA ARG A 336 -11.99 5.00 3.19
C ARG A 336 -11.57 3.91 4.18
N GLN A 337 -12.43 2.91 4.39
CA GLN A 337 -12.23 1.88 5.42
C GLN A 337 -11.20 0.83 5.05
N TYR A 338 -10.80 0.76 3.79
CA TYR A 338 -9.88 -0.25 3.30
C TYR A 338 -8.48 0.33 3.15
N ARG A 339 -7.48 -0.49 3.46
CA ARG A 339 -6.11 -0.17 3.11
C ARG A 339 -5.99 -0.11 1.59
N PRO A 340 -5.59 1.02 1.03
CA PRO A 340 -5.45 1.16 -0.41
C PRO A 340 -4.32 0.26 -0.91
N VAL A 341 -4.55 -0.38 -2.06
CA VAL A 341 -3.50 -1.12 -2.78
C VAL A 341 -2.98 -0.23 -3.89
N TYR A 342 -1.67 0.01 -3.87
CA TYR A 342 -1.00 0.75 -4.93
C TYR A 342 -1.11 0.01 -6.27
N ALA A 343 -1.41 0.73 -7.35
CA ALA A 343 -1.37 0.23 -8.71
C ALA A 343 -0.42 1.12 -9.56
N PRO A 344 0.43 0.54 -10.43
CA PRO A 344 1.37 1.31 -11.24
C PRO A 344 0.69 2.26 -12.22
N ALA A 345 -0.50 1.93 -12.67
CA ALA A 345 -1.45 2.77 -13.37
C ALA A 345 -2.80 2.06 -13.46
N LEU A 346 -3.89 2.78 -13.34
CA LEU A 346 -5.25 2.23 -13.41
C LEU A 346 -5.83 2.47 -14.81
N VAL A 347 -5.22 1.81 -15.80
CA VAL A 347 -5.56 1.88 -17.22
C VAL A 347 -5.78 0.49 -17.82
N ALA A 348 -6.41 0.44 -18.98
CA ALA A 348 -6.36 -0.71 -19.86
C ALA A 348 -5.58 -0.36 -21.15
N PHE A 349 -4.68 -1.24 -21.55
CA PHE A 349 -3.91 -1.06 -22.79
C PHE A 349 -4.69 -1.53 -24.01
N VAL A 350 -4.43 -0.86 -25.14
CA VAL A 350 -5.05 -1.15 -26.42
C VAL A 350 -3.99 -1.26 -27.49
N GLY A 351 -4.13 -2.28 -28.33
CA GLY A 351 -3.17 -2.51 -29.41
C GLY A 351 -3.71 -3.54 -30.43
N GLY A 352 -2.80 -4.29 -31.02
CA GLY A 352 -3.11 -5.29 -32.02
C GLY A 352 -3.01 -4.80 -33.46
N SER A 353 -3.25 -5.72 -34.43
CA SER A 353 -3.11 -5.44 -35.85
C SER A 353 -4.04 -4.32 -36.36
N GLY A 354 -5.24 -4.20 -35.81
CA GLY A 354 -6.20 -3.16 -36.18
C GLY A 354 -5.69 -1.74 -35.92
N LEU A 355 -5.02 -1.50 -34.79
CA LEU A 355 -4.42 -0.21 -34.48
C LEU A 355 -3.15 0.04 -35.30
N SER A 356 -2.33 -1.00 -35.54
CA SER A 356 -1.08 -0.92 -36.27
C SER A 356 -1.25 -0.66 -37.76
N VAL A 357 -2.30 -1.17 -38.40
CA VAL A 357 -2.59 -0.99 -39.81
C VAL A 357 -3.08 0.44 -40.09
N SER A 358 -3.80 1.03 -39.14
CA SER A 358 -4.39 2.38 -39.32
C SER A 358 -3.41 3.52 -39.04
N ILE A 359 -2.29 3.24 -38.33
CA ILE A 359 -1.31 4.26 -37.95
C ILE A 359 0.09 3.69 -38.16
N SER A 360 0.63 3.90 -39.39
CA SER A 360 2.00 3.54 -39.71
C SER A 360 2.98 4.60 -39.19
N VAL A 361 3.56 4.40 -38.05
CA VAL A 361 4.68 5.22 -37.54
C VAL A 361 5.85 4.31 -37.27
N GLY A 362 6.85 4.36 -38.13
CA GLY A 362 8.20 3.79 -38.00
C GLY A 362 8.39 2.56 -37.13
N GLY A 363 8.35 1.35 -37.71
CA GLY A 363 8.94 0.17 -37.06
C GLY A 363 8.18 -0.51 -35.91
N GLY A 364 6.88 -0.38 -35.87
CA GLY A 364 6.03 -1.04 -34.86
C GLY A 364 4.78 -0.23 -34.58
N GLY A 365 3.62 -0.89 -34.35
CA GLY A 365 2.36 -0.21 -34.08
C GLY A 365 2.42 0.66 -32.83
N PRO A 366 1.53 1.69 -32.72
CA PRO A 366 1.45 2.53 -31.54
C PRO A 366 0.99 1.73 -30.30
N VAL A 367 1.24 2.28 -29.14
CA VAL A 367 0.70 1.82 -27.86
C VAL A 367 -0.37 2.79 -27.42
N GLY A 368 -1.56 2.27 -27.12
CA GLY A 368 -2.66 3.05 -26.62
C GLY A 368 -3.15 2.57 -25.28
N TRP A 369 -3.83 3.46 -24.55
CA TRP A 369 -4.47 3.17 -23.26
C TRP A 369 -5.61 4.15 -23.02
N PHE A 370 -6.46 3.79 -22.06
CA PHE A 370 -7.51 4.66 -21.53
C PHE A 370 -7.64 4.45 -20.00
N PRO A 371 -8.10 5.46 -19.24
CA PRO A 371 -8.33 5.34 -17.80
C PRO A 371 -9.47 4.38 -17.49
N LEU A 372 -9.43 3.75 -16.32
CA LEU A 372 -10.50 2.89 -15.83
C LEU A 372 -11.58 3.68 -15.10
N GLY A 373 -12.84 3.39 -15.43
CA GLY A 373 -14.01 3.89 -14.72
C GLY A 373 -14.35 3.06 -13.48
N PRO A 374 -15.32 3.52 -12.66
CA PRO A 374 -15.69 2.84 -11.41
C PRO A 374 -16.22 1.42 -11.56
N ARG A 375 -16.75 1.08 -12.72
CA ARG A 375 -17.26 -0.28 -13.03
C ARG A 375 -16.24 -1.18 -13.71
N ASP A 376 -15.08 -0.64 -14.07
CA ASP A 376 -14.06 -1.36 -14.79
C ASP A 376 -13.15 -2.15 -13.84
N VAL A 377 -12.87 -3.39 -14.20
CA VAL A 377 -11.92 -4.24 -13.48
C VAL A 377 -10.50 -3.91 -13.95
N TYR A 378 -9.64 -3.55 -13.02
CA TYR A 378 -8.22 -3.46 -13.26
C TYR A 378 -7.61 -4.86 -13.35
N VAL A 379 -6.92 -5.16 -14.42
CA VAL A 379 -6.19 -6.41 -14.60
C VAL A 379 -4.69 -6.11 -14.57
N PRO A 380 -3.99 -6.52 -13.51
CA PRO A 380 -2.55 -6.31 -13.40
C PRO A 380 -1.79 -7.00 -14.55
N TRP A 381 -0.78 -6.33 -15.11
CA TRP A 381 0.14 -6.93 -16.08
C TRP A 381 1.34 -7.64 -15.43
N TYR A 382 1.38 -7.66 -14.11
CA TYR A 382 2.30 -8.41 -13.26
C TYR A 382 1.55 -9.52 -12.52
N ARG A 383 2.25 -10.51 -12.01
CA ARG A 383 1.61 -11.58 -11.24
C ARG A 383 1.09 -11.08 -9.90
N ALA A 384 -0.13 -11.47 -9.57
CA ALA A 384 -0.82 -11.13 -8.34
C ALA A 384 -1.70 -12.28 -7.86
N SER A 385 -1.81 -12.45 -6.53
CA SER A 385 -2.73 -13.40 -5.90
C SER A 385 -4.18 -12.97 -6.10
N ARG A 386 -5.11 -13.88 -5.81
CA ARG A 386 -6.55 -13.57 -5.82
C ARG A 386 -6.89 -12.45 -4.82
N ASN A 387 -6.27 -12.47 -3.65
CA ASN A 387 -6.51 -11.47 -2.61
C ASN A 387 -6.04 -10.08 -3.06
N TYR A 388 -4.83 -9.99 -3.61
CA TYR A 388 -4.31 -8.73 -4.15
C TYR A 388 -5.19 -8.22 -5.30
N PHE A 389 -5.53 -9.10 -6.26
CA PHE A 389 -6.40 -8.77 -7.39
C PHE A 389 -7.77 -8.27 -6.93
N THR A 390 -8.35 -8.90 -5.92
CA THR A 390 -9.62 -8.47 -5.34
C THR A 390 -9.49 -7.10 -4.68
N ASN A 391 -8.48 -6.91 -3.85
CA ASN A 391 -8.30 -5.69 -3.07
C ASN A 391 -8.05 -4.46 -3.94
N VAL A 392 -7.25 -4.58 -5.01
CA VAL A 392 -6.99 -3.48 -5.96
C VAL A 392 -8.24 -3.10 -6.77
N ASN A 393 -9.24 -4.01 -6.81
CA ASN A 393 -10.52 -3.82 -7.51
C ASN A 393 -11.69 -3.49 -6.58
N VAL A 394 -11.47 -3.37 -5.28
CA VAL A 394 -12.53 -2.89 -4.36
C VAL A 394 -12.74 -1.40 -4.58
N THR A 395 -13.81 -1.08 -5.30
CA THR A 395 -14.23 0.30 -5.60
C THR A 395 -15.64 0.50 -5.06
N ASN A 396 -15.82 0.58 -3.74
CA ASN A 396 -17.13 0.90 -3.16
C ASN A 396 -17.38 2.41 -3.30
N ILE A 397 -18.01 2.79 -4.37
CA ILE A 397 -18.41 4.16 -4.67
C ILE A 397 -19.91 4.21 -4.53
N ARG A 398 -20.42 4.85 -3.48
CA ARG A 398 -21.85 5.03 -3.13
C ARG A 398 -22.81 3.99 -3.74
N ASN A 399 -23.24 4.18 -4.99
CA ASN A 399 -24.18 3.31 -5.71
C ASN A 399 -23.52 2.48 -6.83
N VAL A 400 -22.21 2.61 -7.00
CA VAL A 400 -21.44 1.96 -8.07
C VAL A 400 -20.32 1.14 -7.46
N TYR A 401 -20.34 -0.16 -7.68
CA TYR A 401 -19.30 -1.07 -7.22
C TYR A 401 -19.09 -2.19 -8.25
N VAL A 402 -17.90 -2.73 -8.26
CA VAL A 402 -17.63 -3.94 -9.06
C VAL A 402 -18.09 -5.15 -8.26
N ASN A 403 -19.01 -5.91 -8.83
CA ASN A 403 -19.52 -7.14 -8.21
C ASN A 403 -18.36 -8.15 -8.01
N LYS A 404 -18.32 -8.80 -6.84
CA LYS A 404 -17.31 -9.83 -6.54
C LYS A 404 -17.29 -10.97 -7.54
N THR A 405 -18.47 -11.35 -8.08
CA THR A 405 -18.56 -12.37 -9.13
C THR A 405 -17.86 -11.93 -10.40
N VAL A 406 -18.00 -10.65 -10.79
CA VAL A 406 -17.30 -10.08 -11.95
C VAL A 406 -15.79 -10.08 -11.71
N ILE A 407 -15.34 -9.65 -10.54
CA ILE A 407 -13.92 -9.67 -10.15
C ILE A 407 -13.38 -11.12 -10.24
N ASN A 408 -14.10 -12.09 -9.72
CA ASN A 408 -13.70 -13.50 -9.76
C ASN A 408 -13.60 -14.06 -11.18
N ASN A 409 -14.53 -13.69 -12.07
CA ASN A 409 -14.51 -14.11 -13.48
C ASN A 409 -13.30 -13.50 -14.21
N TYR A 410 -13.00 -12.23 -13.98
CA TYR A 410 -11.80 -11.60 -14.51
C TYR A 410 -10.53 -12.25 -13.97
N TYR A 411 -10.49 -12.54 -12.66
CA TYR A 411 -9.38 -13.27 -12.06
C TYR A 411 -9.19 -14.66 -12.68
N GLY A 412 -10.27 -15.41 -12.90
CA GLY A 412 -10.20 -16.71 -13.55
C GLY A 412 -9.62 -16.64 -14.97
N SER A 413 -9.98 -15.62 -15.75
CA SER A 413 -9.41 -15.38 -17.08
C SER A 413 -7.94 -14.96 -16.98
N TYR A 414 -7.61 -14.05 -16.06
CA TYR A 414 -6.25 -13.59 -15.78
C TYR A 414 -5.33 -14.74 -15.35
N ALA A 415 -5.72 -15.55 -14.36
CA ALA A 415 -4.92 -16.66 -13.85
C ALA A 415 -4.70 -17.76 -14.91
N ALA A 416 -5.68 -18.00 -15.78
CA ALA A 416 -5.61 -18.98 -16.85
C ALA A 416 -5.02 -18.41 -18.16
N ASN A 417 -4.57 -17.15 -18.17
CA ASN A 417 -4.06 -16.45 -19.36
C ASN A 417 -5.03 -16.50 -20.55
N ARG A 418 -6.35 -16.39 -20.27
CA ARG A 418 -7.41 -16.37 -21.26
C ARG A 418 -7.74 -14.93 -21.67
N PRO A 419 -8.35 -14.70 -22.86
CA PRO A 419 -8.81 -13.38 -23.27
C PRO A 419 -9.69 -12.74 -22.20
N LEU A 420 -9.51 -11.47 -21.96
CA LEU A 420 -10.28 -10.69 -21.00
C LEU A 420 -11.62 -10.28 -21.62
N PRO A 421 -12.69 -10.13 -20.80
CA PRO A 421 -13.93 -9.52 -21.25
C PRO A 421 -13.65 -8.12 -21.83
N ALA A 422 -14.21 -7.83 -23.00
CA ALA A 422 -13.83 -6.64 -23.79
C ALA A 422 -14.60 -5.37 -23.41
N ARG A 423 -15.41 -5.37 -22.36
CA ARG A 423 -16.23 -4.22 -21.98
C ARG A 423 -15.54 -3.35 -20.95
N TYR A 424 -15.19 -2.13 -21.36
CA TYR A 424 -14.66 -1.08 -20.50
C TYR A 424 -15.39 0.21 -20.80
N THR A 425 -15.57 1.06 -19.78
CA THR A 425 -16.36 2.30 -19.84
C THR A 425 -15.86 3.24 -20.95
N TYR A 426 -14.54 3.41 -21.07
CA TYR A 426 -13.93 4.41 -21.97
C TYR A 426 -13.22 3.81 -23.18
N ARG A 427 -13.45 2.54 -23.48
CA ARG A 427 -12.74 1.86 -24.58
C ARG A 427 -12.90 2.54 -25.94
N GLU A 428 -14.08 3.05 -26.22
CA GLU A 428 -14.46 3.62 -27.52
C GLU A 428 -14.55 5.14 -27.49
N ASP A 429 -14.21 5.76 -26.35
CA ASP A 429 -14.24 7.21 -26.18
C ASP A 429 -12.93 7.84 -26.66
N PRO A 430 -12.95 8.60 -27.80
CA PRO A 430 -11.76 9.25 -28.30
C PRO A 430 -11.17 10.31 -27.34
N HIS A 431 -12.00 10.88 -26.46
CA HIS A 431 -11.54 11.87 -25.47
C HIS A 431 -10.74 11.22 -24.34
N ALA A 432 -11.05 9.98 -24.01
CA ALA A 432 -10.37 9.22 -22.98
C ALA A 432 -9.12 8.50 -23.50
N PHE A 433 -9.09 8.20 -24.80
CA PHE A 433 -8.05 7.38 -25.39
C PHE A 433 -6.77 8.18 -25.68
N THR A 434 -5.64 7.62 -25.28
CA THR A 434 -4.30 8.17 -25.56
C THR A 434 -3.45 7.11 -26.25
N ALA A 435 -2.76 7.49 -27.33
CA ALA A 435 -1.80 6.63 -28.01
C ALA A 435 -0.53 7.39 -28.35
N VAL A 436 0.61 6.71 -28.28
CA VAL A 436 1.92 7.27 -28.65
C VAL A 436 2.73 6.26 -29.48
N PRO A 437 3.76 6.73 -30.20
CA PRO A 437 4.75 5.84 -30.79
C PRO A 437 5.39 4.93 -29.72
N ARG A 438 5.67 3.68 -30.10
CA ARG A 438 6.31 2.70 -29.23
C ARG A 438 7.66 3.19 -28.66
N SER A 439 8.41 3.95 -29.42
CA SER A 439 9.69 4.53 -29.00
C SER A 439 9.53 5.56 -27.89
N VAL A 440 8.46 6.36 -27.89
CA VAL A 440 8.16 7.34 -26.85
C VAL A 440 7.83 6.62 -25.55
N PHE A 441 6.95 5.61 -25.63
CA PHE A 441 6.59 4.78 -24.50
C PHE A 441 7.80 4.10 -23.86
N ALA A 442 8.64 3.44 -24.68
CA ALA A 442 9.79 2.65 -24.21
C ALA A 442 10.95 3.49 -23.67
N SER A 443 11.06 4.76 -24.01
CA SER A 443 12.18 5.61 -23.59
C SER A 443 11.80 6.68 -22.56
N ALA A 444 10.71 6.49 -21.85
CA ALA A 444 10.23 7.38 -20.79
C ALA A 444 10.15 8.86 -21.22
N LYS A 445 9.76 9.10 -22.49
CA LYS A 445 9.58 10.46 -23.02
C LYS A 445 8.21 11.00 -22.64
N PRO A 446 8.05 12.34 -22.52
CA PRO A 446 6.77 12.96 -22.25
C PRO A 446 5.70 12.53 -23.27
N VAL A 447 4.57 12.02 -22.76
CA VAL A 447 3.46 11.52 -23.58
C VAL A 447 2.77 12.65 -24.33
N ARG A 448 2.54 13.79 -23.67
CA ARG A 448 1.81 14.93 -24.20
C ARG A 448 2.34 15.44 -25.54
N GLU A 449 3.65 15.38 -25.73
CA GLU A 449 4.32 15.89 -26.93
C GLU A 449 4.20 14.95 -28.13
N ALA A 450 3.75 13.73 -27.93
CA ALA A 450 3.76 12.67 -28.93
C ALA A 450 2.41 11.94 -29.09
N VAL A 451 1.32 12.54 -28.62
CA VAL A 451 -0.02 11.95 -28.75
C VAL A 451 -0.41 11.82 -30.22
N LEU A 452 -0.79 10.63 -30.61
CA LEU A 452 -1.23 10.31 -31.96
C LEU A 452 -2.74 10.46 -32.09
N HIS A 453 -3.20 11.04 -33.18
CA HIS A 453 -4.61 11.02 -33.53
C HIS A 453 -5.03 9.63 -34.02
N VAL A 454 -5.98 9.02 -33.34
CA VAL A 454 -6.51 7.69 -33.65
C VAL A 454 -7.93 7.83 -34.20
N PRO A 455 -8.17 7.43 -35.47
CA PRO A 455 -9.51 7.46 -36.04
C PRO A 455 -10.47 6.55 -35.27
N PRO A 456 -11.75 6.92 -35.05
CA PRO A 456 -12.72 6.11 -34.29
C PRO A 456 -12.88 4.68 -34.79
N ARG A 457 -12.78 4.47 -36.12
CA ARG A 457 -12.84 3.12 -36.70
C ARG A 457 -11.67 2.23 -36.28
N ALA A 458 -10.48 2.81 -36.16
CA ALA A 458 -9.29 2.07 -35.67
C ALA A 458 -9.42 1.72 -34.18
N LEU A 459 -9.97 2.64 -33.40
CA LEU A 459 -10.24 2.42 -31.98
C LEU A 459 -11.27 1.30 -31.77
N ALA A 460 -12.36 1.28 -32.52
CA ALA A 460 -13.36 0.23 -32.44
C ALA A 460 -12.84 -1.19 -32.76
N GLN A 461 -11.83 -1.27 -33.66
CA GLN A 461 -11.20 -2.54 -34.07
C GLN A 461 -10.02 -2.94 -33.16
N ALA A 462 -9.52 -2.04 -32.35
CA ALA A 462 -8.36 -2.28 -31.49
C ALA A 462 -8.73 -3.24 -30.35
N GLN A 463 -7.82 -4.13 -29.98
CA GLN A 463 -8.02 -5.10 -28.93
C GLN A 463 -7.50 -4.58 -27.59
N VAL A 464 -8.25 -4.83 -26.53
CA VAL A 464 -7.74 -4.63 -25.16
C VAL A 464 -6.72 -5.72 -24.87
N MET A 465 -5.54 -5.30 -24.46
CA MET A 465 -4.40 -6.17 -24.15
C MET A 465 -4.16 -6.19 -22.64
N PRO A 466 -3.76 -7.32 -22.08
CA PRO A 466 -3.40 -7.38 -20.67
C PRO A 466 -2.13 -6.56 -20.36
N MET A 467 -1.25 -6.37 -21.34
CA MET A 467 -0.01 -5.59 -21.20
C MET A 467 0.45 -5.04 -22.56
N PRO A 468 1.31 -4.01 -22.60
CA PRO A 468 1.75 -3.39 -23.86
C PRO A 468 2.73 -4.21 -24.72
N HIS A 469 3.19 -5.40 -24.25
CA HIS A 469 4.17 -6.26 -24.92
C HIS A 469 5.41 -5.50 -25.46
N ILE A 470 5.93 -4.59 -24.64
CA ILE A 470 7.13 -3.81 -24.90
C ILE A 470 8.16 -4.15 -23.84
N ALA A 471 9.29 -4.68 -24.26
CA ALA A 471 10.43 -4.86 -23.35
C ALA A 471 11.03 -3.50 -23.01
N PRO A 472 11.31 -3.23 -21.72
CA PRO A 472 11.99 -2.00 -21.32
C PRO A 472 13.44 -2.02 -21.78
N THR A 473 14.00 -0.84 -21.90
CA THR A 473 15.43 -0.58 -22.13
C THR A 473 16.00 0.22 -20.97
N LYS A 474 17.29 0.48 -20.92
CA LYS A 474 17.89 1.35 -19.90
C LYS A 474 17.22 2.74 -19.87
N ALA A 475 16.80 3.27 -21.02
CA ALA A 475 16.07 4.53 -21.08
C ALA A 475 14.70 4.50 -20.38
N SER A 476 14.09 3.31 -20.28
CA SER A 476 12.82 3.11 -19.56
C SER A 476 12.93 3.32 -18.05
N LEU A 477 14.14 3.31 -17.48
CA LEU A 477 14.37 3.62 -16.07
C LEU A 477 14.16 5.11 -15.76
N ALA A 478 13.99 5.96 -16.80
CA ALA A 478 13.80 7.40 -16.68
C ALA A 478 14.92 8.11 -15.90
N ILE A 479 16.16 7.65 -16.03
CA ILE A 479 17.34 8.31 -15.48
C ILE A 479 17.74 9.42 -16.45
N ARG A 480 17.55 10.66 -16.04
CA ARG A 480 17.92 11.84 -16.82
C ARG A 480 19.22 12.43 -16.26
N PRO A 481 20.17 12.85 -17.12
CA PRO A 481 21.37 13.53 -16.62
C PRO A 481 20.98 14.73 -15.77
N PRO A 482 21.58 14.90 -14.57
CA PRO A 482 21.32 16.06 -13.72
C PRO A 482 21.92 17.34 -14.34
N ALA A 483 21.27 18.47 -14.08
CA ALA A 483 21.76 19.75 -14.54
C ALA A 483 23.08 20.14 -13.83
N HIS A 484 23.16 19.89 -12.55
CA HIS A 484 24.34 20.06 -11.71
C HIS A 484 24.64 18.73 -11.01
N PRO A 485 25.59 17.93 -11.51
CA PRO A 485 25.93 16.66 -10.90
C PRO A 485 26.46 16.83 -9.47
N ILE A 486 25.86 16.14 -8.53
CA ILE A 486 26.34 16.09 -7.15
C ILE A 486 27.61 15.25 -7.13
N ALA A 487 28.69 15.80 -6.57
CA ALA A 487 29.88 15.01 -6.30
C ALA A 487 29.51 13.93 -5.27
N THR A 488 29.28 12.71 -5.73
CA THR A 488 28.97 11.57 -4.84
C THR A 488 30.08 11.48 -3.79
N PRO A 489 29.76 11.65 -2.50
CA PRO A 489 30.79 11.58 -1.47
C PRO A 489 31.46 10.21 -1.55
N ALA A 490 32.81 10.21 -1.61
CA ALA A 490 33.57 8.98 -1.72
C ALA A 490 33.14 8.02 -0.60
N ARG A 491 32.60 6.85 -0.98
CA ARG A 491 32.13 5.80 -0.08
C ARG A 491 30.81 6.07 0.68
N ALA A 492 30.02 7.09 0.33
CA ALA A 492 28.75 7.31 1.03
C ALA A 492 27.87 6.05 1.07
N PHE A 493 27.70 5.38 -0.05
CA PHE A 493 26.95 4.11 -0.15
C PHE A 493 27.82 2.86 0.04
N ASP A 494 29.11 3.00 0.43
CA ASP A 494 30.01 1.89 0.67
C ASP A 494 30.25 1.60 2.15
N ARG A 495 29.73 2.46 3.03
CA ARG A 495 29.83 2.29 4.48
C ARG A 495 29.01 1.09 4.94
N THR A 496 29.53 0.37 5.93
CA THR A 496 28.76 -0.63 6.65
C THR A 496 27.80 0.10 7.59
N VAL A 497 26.52 -0.26 7.56
CA VAL A 497 25.52 0.24 8.49
C VAL A 497 25.08 -0.84 9.46
N ILE A 498 24.66 -0.41 10.64
CA ILE A 498 24.09 -1.26 11.68
C ILE A 498 22.59 -1.33 11.45
N ALA A 499 22.05 -2.54 11.39
CA ALA A 499 20.62 -2.82 11.21
C ALA A 499 20.10 -3.71 12.32
N LYS A 500 18.85 -3.50 12.71
CA LYS A 500 18.12 -4.38 13.62
C LYS A 500 17.47 -5.55 12.87
N HIS A 501 16.92 -5.27 11.70
CA HIS A 501 16.31 -6.28 10.85
C HIS A 501 17.18 -6.58 9.64
N THR A 502 17.14 -7.82 9.18
CA THR A 502 17.91 -8.24 7.99
C THR A 502 17.20 -7.74 6.74
N PRO A 503 17.80 -6.83 5.98
CA PRO A 503 17.22 -6.42 4.70
C PRO A 503 17.34 -7.54 3.66
N PRO A 504 16.50 -7.52 2.61
CA PRO A 504 16.64 -8.43 1.49
C PRO A 504 18.00 -8.24 0.79
N PRO A 505 18.52 -9.26 0.09
CA PRO A 505 19.72 -9.12 -0.71
C PRO A 505 19.61 -7.99 -1.73
N ARG A 506 20.74 -7.39 -2.10
CA ARG A 506 20.80 -6.26 -3.02
C ARG A 506 20.02 -6.51 -4.32
N PRO A 507 19.40 -5.46 -4.89
CA PRO A 507 18.73 -5.56 -6.17
C PRO A 507 19.68 -6.02 -7.29
N VAL A 508 19.14 -6.81 -8.22
CA VAL A 508 19.83 -7.25 -9.41
C VAL A 508 19.97 -6.07 -10.39
N PRO A 509 21.14 -5.84 -11.02
CA PRO A 509 21.29 -4.80 -12.03
C PRO A 509 20.29 -4.95 -13.18
N PHE A 510 19.84 -3.83 -13.74
CA PHE A 510 18.84 -3.83 -14.82
C PHE A 510 19.28 -4.64 -16.03
N ALA A 511 20.53 -4.57 -16.44
CA ALA A 511 21.06 -5.33 -17.57
C ALA A 511 20.88 -6.86 -17.44
N ALA A 512 20.89 -7.39 -16.21
CA ALA A 512 20.61 -8.81 -15.97
C ALA A 512 19.09 -9.09 -16.00
N ARG A 513 18.26 -8.17 -15.49
CA ARG A 513 16.79 -8.25 -15.49
C ARG A 513 16.23 -8.09 -16.91
N GLU A 514 16.74 -7.14 -17.69
CA GLU A 514 16.33 -6.85 -19.06
C GLU A 514 16.31 -8.10 -19.94
N ARG A 515 17.35 -8.95 -19.83
CA ARG A 515 17.42 -10.21 -20.58
C ARG A 515 16.30 -11.18 -20.24
N VAL A 516 15.90 -11.24 -18.98
CA VAL A 516 14.80 -12.09 -18.51
C VAL A 516 13.46 -11.52 -18.98
N ILE A 517 13.26 -10.22 -18.83
CA ILE A 517 12.05 -9.51 -19.26
C ILE A 517 11.84 -9.65 -20.77
N ALA A 518 12.91 -9.48 -21.57
CA ALA A 518 12.84 -9.65 -23.03
C ALA A 518 12.42 -11.07 -23.43
N LYS A 519 12.95 -12.11 -22.75
CA LYS A 519 12.53 -13.52 -22.96
C LYS A 519 11.08 -13.79 -22.58
N GLN A 520 10.52 -13.01 -21.64
CA GLN A 520 9.13 -13.09 -21.19
C GLN A 520 8.19 -12.17 -22.00
N GLY A 521 8.62 -11.68 -23.17
CA GLY A 521 7.80 -10.82 -24.03
C GLY A 521 7.50 -9.45 -23.45
N GLY A 522 8.35 -8.92 -22.56
CA GLY A 522 8.18 -7.63 -21.90
C GLY A 522 7.36 -7.69 -20.61
N ALA A 523 7.03 -8.87 -20.11
CA ALA A 523 6.35 -9.03 -18.83
C ALA A 523 7.29 -8.78 -17.65
N PRO A 524 6.80 -8.15 -16.56
CA PRO A 524 7.58 -7.98 -15.34
C PRO A 524 7.99 -9.33 -14.73
N ILE A 525 9.16 -9.36 -14.11
CA ILE A 525 9.67 -10.55 -13.43
C ILE A 525 8.85 -10.77 -12.15
N PRO A 526 8.27 -11.95 -11.95
CA PRO A 526 7.53 -12.25 -10.71
C PRO A 526 8.39 -12.04 -9.46
N VAL A 527 7.77 -11.54 -8.37
CA VAL A 527 8.47 -11.22 -7.10
C VAL A 527 9.28 -12.41 -6.57
N ALA A 528 8.74 -13.62 -6.65
CA ALA A 528 9.45 -14.84 -6.24
C ALA A 528 10.74 -15.06 -7.07
N GLN A 529 10.66 -14.86 -8.39
CA GLN A 529 11.81 -14.98 -9.28
C GLN A 529 12.85 -13.87 -9.03
N LEU A 530 12.41 -12.62 -8.78
CA LEU A 530 13.31 -11.53 -8.38
C LEU A 530 14.05 -11.86 -7.08
N ARG A 531 13.36 -12.42 -6.08
CA ARG A 531 13.97 -12.87 -4.82
C ARG A 531 15.04 -13.95 -5.09
N GLN A 532 14.71 -14.94 -5.91
CA GLN A 532 15.66 -15.99 -6.28
C GLN A 532 16.89 -15.41 -6.99
N MET A 533 16.71 -14.50 -7.94
CA MET A 533 17.81 -13.84 -8.64
C MET A 533 18.71 -13.05 -7.67
N ARG A 534 18.11 -12.30 -6.71
CA ARG A 534 18.86 -11.58 -5.66
C ARG A 534 19.67 -12.54 -4.77
N GLN A 535 19.09 -13.67 -4.37
CA GLN A 535 19.76 -14.69 -3.56
C GLN A 535 20.94 -15.33 -4.32
N GLN A 536 20.74 -15.70 -5.59
CA GLN A 536 21.79 -16.24 -6.44
C GLN A 536 22.94 -15.25 -6.63
N GLN A 537 22.63 -13.98 -6.86
CA GLN A 537 23.62 -12.91 -6.95
C GLN A 537 24.38 -12.74 -5.63
N ALA A 538 23.70 -12.76 -4.49
CA ALA A 538 24.33 -12.63 -3.17
C ALA A 538 25.29 -13.81 -2.88
N GLN A 539 24.91 -15.03 -3.27
CA GLN A 539 25.76 -16.23 -3.15
C GLN A 539 26.97 -16.19 -4.09
N ALA A 540 26.79 -15.64 -5.30
CA ALA A 540 27.90 -15.52 -6.27
C ALA A 540 28.84 -14.35 -5.94
N SER A 541 28.40 -13.37 -5.15
CA SER A 541 29.18 -12.19 -4.79
C SER A 541 30.00 -12.48 -3.54
N GLN A 542 31.31 -12.36 -3.65
CA GLN A 542 32.24 -12.39 -2.50
C GLN A 542 32.35 -11.01 -1.81
N ALA A 543 31.52 -10.03 -2.22
CA ALA A 543 31.55 -8.70 -1.63
C ALA A 543 31.10 -8.74 -0.16
N PRO A 544 31.81 -8.01 0.73
CA PRO A 544 31.43 -7.96 2.14
C PRO A 544 30.00 -7.44 2.30
N GLN A 545 29.28 -8.00 3.27
CA GLN A 545 27.97 -7.48 3.62
C GLN A 545 28.14 -6.06 4.18
N ARG A 546 27.43 -5.10 3.57
CA ARG A 546 27.44 -3.69 4.03
C ARG A 546 26.41 -3.42 5.12
N VAL A 547 25.65 -4.41 5.51
CA VAL A 547 24.67 -4.33 6.59
C VAL A 547 25.08 -5.32 7.65
N GLN A 548 25.36 -4.81 8.84
CA GLN A 548 25.66 -5.59 10.03
C GLN A 548 24.38 -5.70 10.85
N VAL A 549 23.76 -6.87 10.84
CA VAL A 549 22.53 -7.11 11.59
C VAL A 549 22.87 -7.41 13.04
N VAL A 550 22.33 -6.62 13.97
CA VAL A 550 22.53 -6.82 15.41
C VAL A 550 21.48 -7.75 15.99
N ALA A 551 21.91 -8.72 16.79
CA ALA A 551 21.00 -9.73 17.37
C ALA A 551 19.93 -9.09 18.22
N ALA A 552 18.71 -9.61 18.11
CA ALA A 552 17.55 -9.14 18.89
C ALA A 552 17.64 -9.42 20.38
N LYS A 553 18.43 -10.43 20.76
CA LYS A 553 18.63 -10.83 22.17
C LYS A 553 20.13 -11.03 22.39
N PRO A 554 20.75 -10.23 23.25
CA PRO A 554 22.12 -10.47 23.67
C PRO A 554 22.20 -11.85 24.37
N LYS A 555 23.28 -12.59 24.15
CA LYS A 555 23.55 -13.86 24.87
C LYS A 555 23.62 -13.66 26.39
N ALA A 556 23.92 -12.45 26.83
CA ALA A 556 23.88 -11.98 28.22
C ALA A 556 23.39 -10.53 28.23
N ALA A 557 22.79 -10.08 29.31
CA ALA A 557 22.42 -8.68 29.49
C ALA A 557 23.71 -7.82 29.40
N VAL A 558 23.75 -6.93 28.42
CA VAL A 558 24.84 -5.97 28.27
C VAL A 558 24.62 -4.85 29.30
N SER A 559 25.55 -4.74 30.28
CA SER A 559 25.53 -3.62 31.21
C SER A 559 26.12 -2.40 30.52
N LEU A 560 25.28 -1.45 30.12
CA LEU A 560 25.72 -0.20 29.53
C LEU A 560 25.97 0.85 30.59
N PRO A 561 27.02 1.69 30.46
CA PRO A 561 27.24 2.79 31.39
C PRO A 561 26.09 3.81 31.34
N PRO A 562 25.84 4.60 32.38
CA PRO A 562 24.82 5.62 32.34
C PRO A 562 25.12 6.65 31.25
N MET A 563 24.06 7.19 30.63
CA MET A 563 24.19 8.27 29.64
C MET A 563 24.68 9.55 30.31
N LYS A 564 25.49 10.31 29.59
CA LYS A 564 26.05 11.60 30.07
C LYS A 564 25.06 12.72 29.80
N HIS A 565 24.47 13.30 30.83
CA HIS A 565 23.62 14.48 30.68
C HIS A 565 24.46 15.72 30.41
N VAL A 566 24.15 16.40 29.30
CA VAL A 566 24.81 17.65 28.88
C VAL A 566 23.77 18.75 28.74
N GLN A 567 24.19 20.01 28.79
CA GLN A 567 23.26 21.14 28.78
C GLN A 567 22.61 21.31 27.40
N GLN A 568 23.33 21.06 26.33
CA GLN A 568 22.82 21.23 24.97
C GLN A 568 23.58 20.35 23.98
N LEU A 569 22.83 19.81 23.00
CA LEU A 569 23.36 19.15 21.81
C LEU A 569 22.94 19.95 20.57
N SER A 570 23.79 19.96 19.56
CA SER A 570 23.48 20.56 18.26
C SER A 570 23.93 19.61 17.15
N PRO A 571 23.17 19.48 16.04
CA PRO A 571 23.57 18.71 14.86
C PRO A 571 24.96 19.15 14.33
N ARG A 572 25.27 20.45 14.36
CA ARG A 572 26.60 20.98 14.00
C ARG A 572 27.75 20.42 14.86
N ALA A 573 27.43 19.89 16.02
CA ALA A 573 28.44 19.27 16.88
C ALA A 573 28.91 17.90 16.39
N LEU A 574 28.29 17.31 15.35
CA LEU A 574 28.81 16.15 14.63
C LEU A 574 29.90 16.53 13.62
N GLU A 575 29.98 17.80 13.22
CA GLU A 575 31.11 18.29 12.45
C GLU A 575 32.33 18.39 13.40
N ARG A 576 33.28 17.47 13.29
CA ARG A 576 34.56 17.60 13.95
C ARG A 576 35.19 18.91 13.49
N PRO A 577 35.70 19.80 14.40
CA PRO A 577 36.51 20.90 13.96
C PRO A 577 37.67 20.33 13.16
N VAL A 578 37.74 20.69 11.88
CA VAL A 578 38.91 20.44 11.05
C VAL A 578 40.07 21.00 11.85
N ALA A 579 40.97 20.14 12.30
CA ALA A 579 42.17 20.54 13.01
C ALA A 579 42.83 21.60 12.14
N GLN A 580 42.79 22.86 12.62
CA GLN A 580 43.45 23.96 11.96
C GLN A 580 44.89 23.55 11.81
N ALA A 581 45.34 23.35 10.59
CA ALA A 581 46.75 23.24 10.29
C ALA A 581 47.45 24.43 10.94
N PRO A 582 48.60 24.22 11.65
CA PRO A 582 49.25 25.32 12.36
C PRO A 582 49.49 26.46 11.38
N SER A 583 48.90 27.60 11.66
CA SER A 583 49.08 28.84 10.90
C SER A 583 50.59 29.18 10.89
N ARG A 584 51.20 29.07 9.71
CA ARG A 584 52.50 29.64 9.45
C ARG A 584 52.41 31.13 9.74
N ALA A 585 53.25 31.61 10.65
CA ALA A 585 53.45 33.00 10.97
C ALA A 585 53.65 33.83 9.69
N PRO A 586 53.08 35.05 9.62
CA PRO A 586 53.22 35.86 8.43
C PRO A 586 54.67 36.35 8.30
N VAL A 587 55.32 36.04 7.19
CA VAL A 587 56.54 36.59 6.74
C VAL A 587 56.26 38.06 6.36
N ARG A 588 56.90 39.01 7.08
CA ARG A 588 56.94 40.43 6.76
C ARG A 588 57.49 40.64 5.36
N ALA A 589 56.75 41.33 4.51
CA ALA A 589 57.32 41.96 3.29
C ALA A 589 57.44 43.49 3.51
N PRO A 590 58.44 44.15 2.89
CA PRO A 590 58.83 45.50 3.26
C PRO A 590 57.97 46.58 2.59
N GLU A 591 57.83 47.69 3.35
CA GLU A 591 57.22 48.94 2.91
C GLU A 591 57.96 49.58 1.76
N GLN A 592 57.21 50.15 0.81
CA GLN A 592 57.49 51.36 0.04
C GLN A 592 56.13 51.77 -0.57
N GLY A 593 55.58 52.91 -0.35
CA GLY A 593 56.05 54.27 -0.29
C GLY A 593 54.93 55.05 -1.01
N ALA A 594 54.24 55.85 -0.23
CA ALA A 594 53.53 57.09 -0.46
C ALA A 594 53.15 57.55 -1.88
N ARG A 595 51.89 57.94 -2.10
CA ARG A 595 51.47 59.33 -2.25
C ARG A 595 50.00 59.48 -2.71
N ASN A 596 49.33 60.34 -1.94
CA ASN A 596 48.39 61.40 -2.26
C ASN A 596 46.89 61.06 -2.62
N ASN A 597 46.10 61.50 -1.68
CA ASN A 597 44.72 61.97 -1.66
C ASN A 597 44.46 63.23 -2.56
N PRO A 598 43.24 63.79 -2.52
CA PRO A 598 41.85 63.35 -2.85
C PRO A 598 41.22 64.37 -3.84
N PRO A 599 39.95 64.77 -3.91
CA PRO A 599 38.68 64.45 -3.29
C PRO A 599 37.46 64.37 -4.29
N GLY A 600 36.33 63.99 -3.81
CA GLY A 600 35.09 64.23 -4.48
C GLY A 600 33.86 63.58 -3.83
N GLN A 601 33.31 64.35 -2.89
CA GLN A 601 31.99 64.08 -2.31
C GLN A 601 30.87 64.12 -3.36
N ALA A 602 29.89 63.28 -3.22
CA ALA A 602 28.46 63.61 -3.38
C ALA A 602 27.58 62.60 -2.66
N HIS A 603 27.10 63.04 -1.51
CA HIS A 603 25.86 62.62 -0.93
C HIS A 603 24.74 62.75 -1.97
N ILE A 604 23.79 61.84 -1.95
CA ILE A 604 22.35 62.16 -1.91
C ILE A 604 21.60 60.90 -1.40
N SER A 605 20.99 61.02 -0.25
CA SER A 605 19.91 60.25 0.29
C SER A 605 18.56 60.87 -0.09
N PRO A 606 17.42 60.32 0.32
CA PRO A 606 16.32 59.92 -0.54
C PRO A 606 15.19 60.93 -0.54
N THR A 607 14.30 60.86 -1.51
CA THR A 607 13.03 61.59 -1.43
C THR A 607 11.89 60.71 -1.84
N GLN A 608 10.95 60.73 -0.94
CA GLN A 608 9.59 60.14 -0.98
C GLN A 608 8.70 60.76 -2.07
N ALA A 609 7.76 59.98 -2.46
CA ALA A 609 6.31 60.22 -2.60
C ALA A 609 5.81 61.07 -3.79
N PRO A 610 4.51 61.14 -3.93
CA PRO A 610 3.63 60.24 -4.68
C PRO A 610 2.95 61.01 -5.80
N VAL A 611 2.47 60.31 -6.79
CA VAL A 611 1.56 60.94 -7.76
C VAL A 611 0.20 60.25 -7.68
N GLN A 612 -0.77 61.08 -7.27
CA GLN A 612 -2.21 60.80 -7.37
C GLN A 612 -2.76 61.25 -8.74
N PRO A 613 -4.01 60.92 -9.05
CA PRO A 613 -4.48 60.59 -10.37
C PRO A 613 -5.25 61.74 -11.03
N SER A 614 -5.39 61.73 -12.33
CA SER A 614 -6.30 62.59 -13.04
C SER A 614 -7.53 61.83 -13.52
N ASN A 615 -8.66 62.33 -13.05
CA ASN A 615 -10.05 62.32 -13.43
C ASN A 615 -10.37 62.05 -14.89
N GLY A 616 -11.49 61.32 -15.07
CA GLY A 616 -12.52 61.78 -15.95
C GLY A 616 -13.17 60.79 -16.86
N ALA A 617 -14.29 60.22 -16.46
CA ALA A 617 -15.55 60.31 -17.27
C ALA A 617 -16.69 59.54 -16.58
N ALA A 618 -17.78 60.20 -16.48
CA ALA A 618 -19.03 59.80 -15.85
C ALA A 618 -19.84 58.79 -16.69
N PRO A 619 -20.79 58.08 -16.06
CA PRO A 619 -21.63 57.10 -16.74
C PRO A 619 -22.93 57.76 -17.28
N PRO A 620 -23.64 57.19 -18.24
CA PRO A 620 -25.02 57.56 -18.57
C PRO A 620 -26.04 56.67 -17.83
N PRO A 621 -27.34 57.09 -17.83
CA PRO A 621 -28.19 56.93 -16.69
C PRO A 621 -29.21 55.78 -16.76
N HIS A 622 -29.80 55.53 -15.59
CA HIS A 622 -30.98 54.76 -15.22
C HIS A 622 -32.10 54.63 -16.26
N ALA A 623 -32.66 53.41 -16.32
CA ALA A 623 -34.06 53.22 -16.68
C ALA A 623 -34.74 52.38 -15.54
N ALA A 624 -35.80 52.98 -15.06
CA ALA A 624 -36.62 52.50 -13.97
C ALA A 624 -37.63 51.43 -14.39
N PRO A 625 -38.34 50.84 -13.44
CA PRO A 625 -39.05 49.56 -13.59
C PRO A 625 -40.47 49.76 -14.15
N LEU A 626 -40.90 48.79 -14.93
CA LEU A 626 -42.31 48.66 -15.31
C LEU A 626 -42.97 47.54 -14.49
N ARG A 627 -44.09 47.91 -13.90
CA ARG A 627 -45.08 47.08 -13.19
C ARG A 627 -46.02 46.37 -14.16
N PRO A 628 -46.83 45.40 -13.62
CA PRO A 628 -47.33 44.25 -14.31
C PRO A 628 -48.64 44.45 -15.04
N GLY A 629 -48.89 43.71 -16.05
CA GLY A 629 -50.17 43.62 -16.78
C GLY A 629 -50.50 42.17 -17.10
N GLU A 630 -51.51 41.74 -16.45
CA GLU A 630 -52.63 40.88 -16.85
C GLU A 630 -52.47 39.70 -17.82
N LEU A 631 -52.96 38.59 -17.33
CA LEU A 631 -53.29 37.31 -17.95
C LEU A 631 -54.17 37.45 -19.22
N PRO A 632 -54.17 36.39 -20.06
CA PRO A 632 -55.39 35.62 -20.14
C PRO A 632 -55.23 34.11 -20.05
N SER A 633 -56.24 33.54 -19.44
CA SER A 633 -56.55 32.14 -19.21
C SER A 633 -56.68 31.36 -20.50
N ALA A 634 -56.06 30.20 -20.52
CA ALA A 634 -56.51 29.10 -21.40
C ALA A 634 -56.67 27.84 -20.53
N ARG A 635 -57.89 27.43 -20.41
CA ARG A 635 -58.33 26.14 -19.88
C ARG A 635 -57.75 25.04 -20.72
N PHE A 636 -57.08 24.06 -20.09
CA PHE A 636 -57.12 22.68 -20.58
C PHE A 636 -57.31 21.72 -19.41
N ALA A 637 -58.19 20.77 -19.69
CA ALA A 637 -58.79 19.81 -18.79
C ALA A 637 -57.76 18.80 -18.24
N HIS A 638 -57.94 18.46 -16.99
CA HIS A 638 -57.35 17.32 -16.35
C HIS A 638 -57.92 16.00 -16.87
N PRO A 639 -57.10 14.95 -16.99
CA PRO A 639 -57.60 13.63 -16.67
C PRO A 639 -57.06 13.23 -15.30
N GLU A 640 -58.01 12.87 -14.47
CA GLU A 640 -57.76 12.22 -13.19
C GLU A 640 -56.92 10.97 -13.37
N ARG A 641 -55.80 10.91 -12.67
CA ARG A 641 -55.11 9.67 -12.41
C ARG A 641 -55.34 9.29 -10.97
N ASN A 642 -56.08 8.21 -10.80
CA ASN A 642 -56.24 7.48 -9.56
C ASN A 642 -54.86 7.22 -8.94
N VAL A 643 -54.68 7.74 -7.75
CA VAL A 643 -53.54 7.41 -6.89
C VAL A 643 -54.01 6.24 -6.03
N PRO A 644 -53.29 5.12 -6.06
CA PRO A 644 -53.56 4.01 -5.14
C PRO A 644 -53.33 4.46 -3.70
N SER A 645 -54.16 4.03 -2.78
CA SER A 645 -54.19 4.43 -1.38
C SER A 645 -52.87 4.07 -0.65
N ALA A 646 -52.55 4.87 0.34
CA ALA A 646 -51.34 4.71 1.15
C ALA A 646 -51.24 3.37 1.91
N ALA A 647 -52.29 2.57 1.95
CA ALA A 647 -52.30 1.26 2.63
C ALA A 647 -51.62 0.14 1.87
N ASP A 648 -51.71 0.16 0.54
CA ASP A 648 -51.10 -0.92 -0.28
C ASP A 648 -49.57 -0.76 -0.49
N ARG A 649 -49.07 0.47 -0.32
CA ARG A 649 -47.64 0.75 -0.37
C ARG A 649 -46.90 0.38 0.91
N ASN A 650 -47.61 0.26 2.02
CA ASN A 650 -46.98 -0.10 3.30
C ASN A 650 -46.80 -1.59 3.51
N ALA A 651 -47.54 -2.44 2.83
CA ALA A 651 -47.42 -3.90 2.95
C ALA A 651 -46.26 -4.47 2.10
N GLU A 652 -45.98 -3.89 0.93
CA GLU A 652 -44.82 -4.27 0.11
C GLU A 652 -43.47 -3.76 0.65
N GLN A 653 -43.48 -2.58 1.28
CA GLN A 653 -42.30 -2.07 1.94
C GLN A 653 -41.90 -2.89 3.17
N ALA A 654 -42.86 -3.50 3.87
CA ALA A 654 -42.57 -4.27 5.08
C ALA A 654 -41.81 -5.58 4.83
N GLN A 655 -41.99 -6.22 3.69
CA GLN A 655 -41.25 -7.46 3.32
C GLN A 655 -39.88 -7.17 2.72
N GLN A 656 -39.68 -6.07 2.05
CA GLN A 656 -38.36 -5.64 1.60
C GLN A 656 -37.51 -5.14 2.77
N HIS A 657 -38.15 -4.58 3.81
CA HIS A 657 -37.46 -4.14 5.02
C HIS A 657 -36.93 -5.30 5.89
N ALA A 658 -37.55 -6.47 5.88
CA ALA A 658 -37.10 -7.60 6.69
C ALA A 658 -35.82 -8.30 6.11
N ALA A 659 -35.67 -8.34 4.81
CA ALA A 659 -34.46 -8.88 4.18
C ALA A 659 -33.29 -7.86 4.14
N GLN A 660 -33.61 -6.57 4.11
CA GLN A 660 -32.63 -5.50 4.23
C GLN A 660 -32.20 -5.23 5.69
N ALA A 661 -33.02 -5.63 6.67
CA ALA A 661 -32.77 -5.34 8.08
C ALA A 661 -31.54 -6.08 8.64
N GLN A 662 -31.23 -7.26 8.15
CA GLN A 662 -30.00 -7.97 8.58
C GLN A 662 -28.73 -7.44 7.91
N GLN A 663 -28.81 -6.98 6.67
CA GLN A 663 -27.67 -6.27 6.05
C GLN A 663 -27.56 -4.83 6.55
N ALA A 664 -28.71 -4.23 6.93
CA ALA A 664 -28.75 -2.88 7.52
C ALA A 664 -28.22 -2.85 8.96
N GLN A 665 -28.34 -3.93 9.74
CA GLN A 665 -27.81 -3.97 11.11
C GLN A 665 -26.27 -3.97 11.14
N GLN A 666 -25.60 -4.63 10.22
CA GLN A 666 -24.13 -4.55 10.12
C GLN A 666 -23.66 -3.21 9.54
N ARG A 667 -24.43 -2.63 8.63
CA ARG A 667 -24.16 -1.28 8.14
C ARG A 667 -24.51 -0.21 9.19
N ALA A 668 -25.58 -0.42 9.96
CA ALA A 668 -26.01 0.53 11.00
C ALA A 668 -25.06 0.62 12.20
N GLN A 669 -24.21 -0.38 12.45
CA GLN A 669 -23.14 -0.25 13.44
C GLN A 669 -21.99 0.60 12.90
N SER A 670 -21.55 0.37 11.68
CA SER A 670 -20.52 1.20 11.01
C SER A 670 -21.01 2.64 10.76
N ASP A 671 -22.27 2.78 10.35
CA ASP A 671 -22.88 4.10 10.12
C ASP A 671 -23.14 4.89 11.43
N ARG A 672 -23.38 4.18 12.55
CA ARG A 672 -23.50 4.81 13.88
C ARG A 672 -22.16 5.35 14.38
N GLU A 673 -21.07 4.64 14.20
CA GLU A 673 -19.74 5.16 14.53
C GLU A 673 -19.36 6.35 13.64
N GLN A 674 -19.62 6.28 12.33
CA GLN A 674 -19.42 7.41 11.44
C GLN A 674 -20.35 8.59 11.71
N ALA A 675 -21.61 8.31 12.09
CA ALA A 675 -22.55 9.36 12.46
C ALA A 675 -22.17 10.04 13.78
N GLN A 676 -21.63 9.30 14.75
CA GLN A 676 -21.09 9.87 15.99
C GLN A 676 -19.85 10.73 15.73
N LEU A 677 -18.95 10.27 14.85
CA LEU A 677 -17.77 11.06 14.46
C LEU A 677 -18.16 12.33 13.70
N ARG A 678 -19.15 12.23 12.80
CA ARG A 678 -19.71 13.40 12.08
C ARG A 678 -20.46 14.34 13.01
N ALA A 679 -21.18 13.82 14.01
CA ALA A 679 -21.85 14.65 15.01
C ALA A 679 -20.83 15.41 15.89
N GLN A 680 -19.70 14.80 16.24
CA GLN A 680 -18.60 15.48 16.93
C GLN A 680 -17.95 16.56 16.06
N GLN A 681 -17.70 16.26 14.80
CA GLN A 681 -17.13 17.25 13.88
C GLN A 681 -18.12 18.39 13.59
N ALA A 682 -19.40 18.10 13.46
CA ALA A 682 -20.43 19.11 13.29
C ALA A 682 -20.59 20.02 14.54
N GLN A 683 -20.40 19.46 15.74
CA GLN A 683 -20.38 20.25 16.97
C GLN A 683 -19.14 21.14 17.08
N GLN A 684 -17.98 20.66 16.67
CA GLN A 684 -16.75 21.48 16.59
C GLN A 684 -16.88 22.60 15.55
N HIS A 685 -17.48 22.32 14.40
CA HIS A 685 -17.72 23.34 13.38
C HIS A 685 -18.79 24.33 13.77
N ALA A 686 -19.85 23.92 14.52
CA ALA A 686 -20.85 24.82 15.05
C ALA A 686 -20.23 25.79 16.08
N ALA A 687 -19.31 25.30 16.91
CA ALA A 687 -18.55 26.14 17.86
C ALA A 687 -17.59 27.12 17.14
N GLN A 688 -16.93 26.68 16.08
CA GLN A 688 -16.04 27.54 15.25
C GLN A 688 -16.84 28.54 14.42
N ALA A 689 -18.00 28.17 13.88
CA ALA A 689 -18.88 29.06 13.16
C ALA A 689 -19.49 30.12 14.09
N GLN A 690 -19.80 29.76 15.37
CA GLN A 690 -20.17 30.73 16.38
C GLN A 690 -19.05 31.69 16.74
N GLN A 691 -17.81 31.23 16.85
CA GLN A 691 -16.63 32.10 17.05
C GLN A 691 -16.35 33.02 15.85
N ALA A 692 -16.53 32.52 14.63
CA ALA A 692 -16.36 33.30 13.40
C ALA A 692 -17.50 34.33 13.24
N GLN A 693 -18.75 33.97 13.62
CA GLN A 693 -19.87 34.93 13.67
C GLN A 693 -19.65 35.96 14.77
N GLN A 694 -19.11 35.59 15.93
CA GLN A 694 -18.79 36.56 17.01
C GLN A 694 -17.64 37.49 16.57
N ARG A 695 -16.63 37.04 15.85
CA ARG A 695 -15.58 37.91 15.27
C ARG A 695 -16.14 38.85 14.21
N ALA A 696 -17.00 38.33 13.32
CA ALA A 696 -17.62 39.16 12.29
C ALA A 696 -18.68 40.14 12.87
N GLN A 697 -19.32 39.78 14.01
CA GLN A 697 -20.13 40.73 14.77
C GLN A 697 -19.26 41.78 15.46
N SER A 698 -18.17 41.38 16.10
CA SER A 698 -17.20 42.28 16.71
C SER A 698 -16.59 43.28 15.71
N ASP A 699 -16.23 42.79 14.49
CA ASP A 699 -15.69 43.66 13.44
C ASP A 699 -16.73 44.66 12.88
N ARG A 700 -18.00 44.25 12.84
CA ARG A 700 -19.14 45.16 12.47
C ARG A 700 -19.42 46.19 13.55
N GLU A 701 -19.37 45.80 14.85
CA GLU A 701 -19.49 46.71 15.96
C GLU A 701 -18.36 47.74 16.03
N GLN A 702 -17.10 47.27 15.75
CA GLN A 702 -15.95 48.18 15.61
C GLN A 702 -16.10 49.17 14.44
N ALA A 703 -16.65 48.71 13.32
CA ALA A 703 -16.91 49.59 12.19
C ALA A 703 -18.06 50.61 12.49
N GLN A 704 -19.08 50.19 13.26
CA GLN A 704 -20.16 51.08 13.71
C GLN A 704 -19.68 52.10 14.79
N LEU A 705 -18.80 51.64 15.69
CA LEU A 705 -18.16 52.54 16.65
C LEU A 705 -17.28 53.63 15.99
N ARG A 706 -16.54 53.28 14.95
CA ARG A 706 -15.79 54.28 14.16
C ARG A 706 -16.69 55.27 13.42
N THR A 707 -17.91 54.85 13.07
CA THR A 707 -18.90 55.74 12.43
C THR A 707 -19.65 56.59 13.49
N GLN A 708 -19.84 56.09 14.73
CA GLN A 708 -20.47 56.80 15.82
C GLN A 708 -19.56 57.80 16.57
N GLU A 709 -18.21 57.59 16.55
CA GLU A 709 -17.24 58.60 17.02
C GLU A 709 -17.36 59.93 16.26
N ALA A 710 -17.95 59.90 15.10
CA ALA A 710 -18.24 61.08 14.31
C ALA A 710 -19.54 61.82 14.70
N GLN A 711 -20.36 61.19 15.56
CA GLN A 711 -21.63 61.77 16.04
C GLN A 711 -21.71 61.83 17.56
N GLN A 712 -20.75 62.48 18.18
CA GLN A 712 -20.65 62.65 19.62
C GLN A 712 -21.86 63.34 20.29
N HIS A 713 -22.34 62.79 21.35
CA HIS A 713 -22.99 63.34 22.53
C HIS A 713 -24.42 62.93 22.88
N ALA A 714 -25.20 62.32 22.05
CA ALA A 714 -26.58 61.91 22.43
C ALA A 714 -26.70 60.45 22.98
N ALA A 715 -25.63 59.67 23.00
CA ALA A 715 -25.71 58.20 23.22
C ALA A 715 -25.27 57.67 24.59
N GLN A 716 -24.85 58.55 25.57
CA GLN A 716 -24.30 58.02 26.84
C GLN A 716 -25.33 57.37 27.76
N ALA A 717 -26.59 57.75 27.71
CA ALA A 717 -27.68 57.12 28.50
C ALA A 717 -28.14 55.78 27.91
N GLN A 718 -28.10 55.59 26.57
CA GLN A 718 -28.42 54.33 25.92
C GLN A 718 -27.25 53.28 26.01
N GLN A 719 -25.99 53.75 26.13
CA GLN A 719 -24.85 52.84 26.28
C GLN A 719 -24.83 52.09 27.62
N ALA A 720 -25.36 52.70 28.71
CA ALA A 720 -25.45 52.04 30.02
C ALA A 720 -26.49 50.89 30.03
N GLN A 721 -27.59 51.07 29.33
CA GLN A 721 -28.64 50.04 29.18
C GLN A 721 -28.16 48.89 28.24
N GLN A 722 -27.49 49.21 27.15
CA GLN A 722 -26.93 48.21 26.24
C GLN A 722 -25.83 47.36 26.88
N ARG A 723 -25.00 47.95 27.78
CA ARG A 723 -23.99 47.20 28.54
C ARG A 723 -24.60 46.23 29.56
N ALA A 724 -25.72 46.63 30.22
CA ALA A 724 -26.43 45.74 31.14
C ALA A 724 -27.08 44.56 30.41
N ASP A 725 -27.66 44.79 29.22
CA ASP A 725 -28.23 43.71 28.40
C ASP A 725 -27.18 42.80 27.77
N GLN A 726 -26.03 43.36 27.35
CA GLN A 726 -24.89 42.54 26.88
C GLN A 726 -24.27 41.67 27.99
N ALA A 727 -24.15 42.21 29.23
CA ALA A 727 -23.71 41.45 30.38
C ALA A 727 -24.65 40.25 30.70
N ARG A 728 -25.95 40.48 30.51
CA ARG A 728 -26.97 39.45 30.70
C ARG A 728 -26.93 38.36 29.65
N ILE A 729 -26.70 38.72 28.36
CA ILE A 729 -26.54 37.78 27.25
C ILE A 729 -25.25 37.01 27.41
N GLN A 730 -24.14 37.63 27.82
CA GLN A 730 -22.88 36.93 28.10
C GLN A 730 -22.97 35.94 29.27
N GLN A 731 -23.71 36.28 30.30
CA GLN A 731 -23.98 35.41 31.45
C GLN A 731 -24.81 34.19 31.04
N GLN A 732 -25.84 34.37 30.21
CA GLN A 732 -26.60 33.24 29.65
C GLN A 732 -25.77 32.36 28.69
N GLN A 733 -24.91 32.97 27.87
CA GLN A 733 -24.02 32.21 26.99
C GLN A 733 -22.92 31.47 27.76
N ALA A 734 -22.40 32.00 28.85
CA ALA A 734 -21.48 31.34 29.73
C ALA A 734 -22.10 30.10 30.40
N GLN A 735 -23.33 30.25 30.92
CA GLN A 735 -24.09 29.12 31.50
C GLN A 735 -24.38 28.02 30.45
N GLN A 736 -24.71 28.39 29.19
CA GLN A 736 -24.91 27.40 28.15
C GLN A 736 -23.60 26.68 27.75
N ARG A 737 -22.46 27.38 27.74
CA ARG A 737 -21.14 26.75 27.50
C ARG A 737 -20.74 25.80 28.63
N GLU A 738 -21.01 26.15 29.86
CA GLU A 738 -20.75 25.29 31.02
C GLU A 738 -21.61 24.03 31.00
N ALA A 739 -22.87 24.14 30.60
CA ALA A 739 -23.79 23.02 30.43
C ALA A 739 -23.37 22.12 29.25
N GLN A 740 -22.87 22.70 28.15
CA GLN A 740 -22.36 21.94 27.01
C GLN A 740 -21.04 21.26 27.32
N ALA A 741 -20.14 21.89 28.06
CA ALA A 741 -18.87 21.28 28.51
C ALA A 741 -19.15 20.10 29.46
N HIS A 742 -20.11 20.21 30.35
CA HIS A 742 -20.53 19.11 31.22
C HIS A 742 -21.12 17.92 30.44
N GLN A 743 -21.96 18.19 29.46
CA GLN A 743 -22.48 17.12 28.58
C GLN A 743 -21.39 16.45 27.73
N HIS A 744 -20.41 17.22 27.28
CA HIS A 744 -19.27 16.69 26.55
C HIS A 744 -18.38 15.79 27.41
N ASP A 745 -18.10 16.20 28.66
CA ASP A 745 -17.33 15.40 29.61
C ASP A 745 -18.05 14.10 30.00
N GLU A 746 -19.37 14.11 30.15
CA GLU A 746 -20.14 12.88 30.36
C GLU A 746 -20.10 11.95 29.14
N GLN A 747 -20.19 12.48 27.92
CA GLN A 747 -20.08 11.68 26.70
C GLN A 747 -18.69 11.07 26.53
N VAL A 748 -17.63 11.82 26.81
CA VAL A 748 -16.25 11.33 26.76
C VAL A 748 -16.03 10.22 27.80
N ARG A 749 -16.56 10.35 29.02
CA ARG A 749 -16.49 9.30 30.04
C ARG A 749 -17.25 8.05 29.62
N ALA A 750 -18.47 8.19 29.10
CA ALA A 750 -19.25 7.07 28.59
C ALA A 750 -18.56 6.34 27.41
N GLN A 751 -17.91 7.10 26.51
CA GLN A 751 -17.10 6.50 25.43
C GLN A 751 -15.88 5.76 25.96
N GLN A 752 -15.17 6.31 26.96
CA GLN A 752 -14.03 5.63 27.58
C GLN A 752 -14.44 4.34 28.30
N GLU A 753 -15.59 4.33 28.96
CA GLU A 753 -16.12 3.10 29.57
C GLU A 753 -16.51 2.06 28.54
N GLN A 754 -17.14 2.46 27.44
CA GLN A 754 -17.42 1.54 26.32
C GLN A 754 -16.16 0.97 25.69
N GLN A 755 -15.13 1.79 25.47
CA GLN A 755 -13.85 1.32 24.97
C GLN A 755 -13.15 0.35 25.94
N ARG A 756 -13.21 0.62 27.25
CA ARG A 756 -12.66 -0.29 28.25
C ARG A 756 -13.42 -1.63 28.26
N ALA A 757 -14.75 -1.59 28.20
CA ALA A 757 -15.56 -2.81 28.14
C ALA A 757 -15.31 -3.63 26.87
N GLN A 758 -15.12 -2.98 25.72
CA GLN A 758 -14.74 -3.66 24.47
C GLN A 758 -13.35 -4.28 24.53
N MET A 759 -12.36 -3.57 25.11
CA MET A 759 -11.02 -4.13 25.32
C MET A 759 -11.02 -5.30 26.28
N GLU A 760 -11.86 -5.26 27.30
CA GLU A 760 -12.00 -6.35 28.26
C GLU A 760 -12.66 -7.59 27.63
N GLN A 761 -13.67 -7.37 26.78
CA GLN A 761 -14.26 -8.46 25.98
C GLN A 761 -13.25 -9.07 25.00
N GLN A 762 -12.47 -8.26 24.28
CA GLN A 762 -11.42 -8.76 23.39
C GLN A 762 -10.34 -9.55 24.14
N ARG A 763 -9.93 -9.08 25.33
CA ARG A 763 -8.98 -9.82 26.17
C ARG A 763 -9.57 -11.16 26.64
N ALA A 764 -10.84 -11.16 27.03
CA ALA A 764 -11.52 -12.39 27.44
C ALA A 764 -11.66 -13.39 26.28
N GLU A 765 -11.94 -12.90 25.08
CA GLU A 765 -11.97 -13.73 23.87
C GLU A 765 -10.60 -14.27 23.49
N GLN A 766 -9.55 -13.46 23.52
CA GLN A 766 -8.18 -13.91 23.32
C GLN A 766 -7.76 -14.96 24.35
N THR A 767 -8.12 -14.77 25.62
CA THR A 767 -7.82 -15.76 26.67
C THR A 767 -8.55 -17.07 26.42
N ARG A 768 -9.82 -17.03 25.98
CA ARG A 768 -10.57 -18.23 25.57
C ARG A 768 -9.96 -18.92 24.36
N GLN A 769 -9.52 -18.18 23.35
CA GLN A 769 -8.85 -18.75 22.19
C GLN A 769 -7.53 -19.41 22.57
N GLN A 770 -6.70 -18.76 23.41
CA GLN A 770 -5.47 -19.36 23.92
C GLN A 770 -5.73 -20.63 24.74
N GLN A 771 -6.76 -20.65 25.58
CA GLN A 771 -7.13 -21.86 26.34
C GLN A 771 -7.61 -22.99 25.40
N GLN A 772 -8.36 -22.67 24.34
CA GLN A 772 -8.77 -23.67 23.36
C GLN A 772 -7.57 -24.20 22.56
N GLU A 773 -6.62 -23.34 22.24
CA GLU A 773 -5.42 -23.74 21.52
C GLU A 773 -4.53 -24.64 22.39
N GLN A 774 -4.34 -24.30 23.67
CA GLN A 774 -3.64 -25.17 24.64
C GLN A 774 -4.33 -26.52 24.83
N GLN A 775 -5.67 -26.55 24.85
CA GLN A 775 -6.40 -27.82 24.91
C GLN A 775 -6.24 -28.66 23.65
N ARG A 776 -6.23 -28.03 22.46
CA ARG A 776 -5.97 -28.73 21.20
C ARG A 776 -4.55 -29.27 21.10
N GLU A 777 -3.56 -28.48 21.56
CA GLU A 777 -2.18 -28.94 21.64
C GLU A 777 -2.01 -30.10 22.62
N ALA A 778 -2.64 -30.03 23.78
CA ALA A 778 -2.62 -31.12 24.77
C ALA A 778 -3.24 -32.40 24.21
N GLN A 779 -4.37 -32.28 23.49
CA GLN A 779 -4.99 -33.42 22.81
C GLN A 779 -4.14 -33.97 21.65
N ALA A 780 -3.46 -33.07 20.90
CA ALA A 780 -2.55 -33.51 19.86
C ALA A 780 -1.35 -34.27 20.41
N ARG A 781 -0.74 -33.79 21.50
CA ARG A 781 0.35 -34.51 22.21
C ARG A 781 -0.09 -35.87 22.75
N GLN A 782 -1.31 -35.97 23.31
CA GLN A 782 -1.85 -37.24 23.72
C GLN A 782 -2.03 -38.24 22.58
N ARG A 783 -2.54 -37.77 21.43
CA ARG A 783 -2.66 -38.60 20.23
C ARG A 783 -1.31 -39.05 19.69
N GLU A 784 -0.33 -38.16 19.71
CA GLU A 784 1.02 -38.48 19.30
C GLU A 784 1.68 -39.53 20.22
N GLN A 785 1.54 -39.38 21.52
CA GLN A 785 1.99 -40.40 22.47
C GLN A 785 1.30 -41.76 22.28
N GLN A 786 -0.02 -41.78 22.01
CA GLN A 786 -0.74 -43.01 21.71
C GLN A 786 -0.27 -43.66 20.41
N MET A 787 -0.01 -42.88 19.37
CA MET A 787 0.55 -43.39 18.11
C MET A 787 1.98 -43.93 18.29
N GLN A 788 2.83 -43.26 19.07
CA GLN A 788 4.18 -43.73 19.39
C GLN A 788 4.12 -45.04 20.18
N ALA A 789 3.25 -45.14 21.20
CA ALA A 789 3.05 -46.38 21.96
C ALA A 789 2.53 -47.52 21.07
N GLN A 790 1.63 -47.26 20.12
CA GLN A 790 1.19 -48.27 19.16
C GLN A 790 2.32 -48.70 18.21
N GLN A 791 3.14 -47.77 17.76
CA GLN A 791 4.30 -48.09 16.92
C GLN A 791 5.34 -48.90 17.69
N GLU A 792 5.59 -48.59 18.96
CA GLU A 792 6.49 -49.40 19.78
C GLU A 792 5.95 -50.82 20.02
N GLN A 793 4.64 -50.95 20.28
CA GLN A 793 4.03 -52.28 20.35
C GLN A 793 4.15 -53.06 19.04
N GLN A 794 3.94 -52.42 17.89
CA GLN A 794 4.11 -53.09 16.61
C GLN A 794 5.58 -53.51 16.36
N ARG A 795 6.52 -52.65 16.74
CA ARG A 795 7.96 -52.97 16.62
C ARG A 795 8.33 -54.14 17.56
N ALA A 796 7.85 -54.13 18.80
CA ALA A 796 8.09 -55.21 19.75
C ALA A 796 7.50 -56.56 19.25
N GLN A 797 6.29 -56.56 18.65
CA GLN A 797 5.71 -57.72 17.99
C GLN A 797 6.53 -58.21 16.80
N GLN A 798 7.02 -57.29 15.97
CA GLN A 798 7.89 -57.68 14.82
C GLN A 798 9.23 -58.21 15.31
N GLU A 799 9.82 -57.68 16.36
CA GLU A 799 11.04 -58.20 16.96
C GLU A 799 10.84 -59.60 17.56
N GLN A 800 9.72 -59.82 18.24
CA GLN A 800 9.39 -61.14 18.73
C GLN A 800 9.24 -62.17 17.58
N GLN A 801 8.53 -61.80 16.52
CA GLN A 801 8.41 -62.68 15.36
C GLN A 801 9.77 -62.95 14.67
N ARG A 802 10.64 -61.94 14.57
CA ARG A 802 12.01 -62.15 14.04
C ARG A 802 12.86 -63.04 14.97
N ALA A 803 12.74 -62.90 16.27
CA ALA A 803 13.45 -63.70 17.24
C ALA A 803 12.96 -65.17 17.20
N GLU A 804 11.65 -65.37 17.02
CA GLU A 804 11.06 -66.68 16.85
C GLU A 804 11.49 -67.37 15.53
N GLN A 805 11.51 -66.63 14.44
CA GLN A 805 12.05 -67.12 13.15
C GLN A 805 13.54 -67.44 13.24
N ALA A 806 14.33 -66.61 13.94
CA ALA A 806 15.73 -66.89 14.15
C ALA A 806 15.97 -68.16 15.00
N ARG A 807 15.15 -68.39 16.04
CA ARG A 807 15.18 -69.62 16.80
C ARG A 807 14.83 -70.84 15.96
N GLN A 808 13.77 -70.81 15.17
CA GLN A 808 13.40 -71.85 14.24
C GLN A 808 14.49 -72.16 13.20
N GLN A 809 15.15 -71.15 12.71
CA GLN A 809 16.29 -71.29 11.79
C GLN A 809 17.48 -71.97 12.53
N GLN A 810 17.78 -71.51 13.76
CA GLN A 810 18.87 -72.18 14.56
C GLN A 810 18.55 -73.63 14.86
N GLU A 811 17.29 -73.94 15.25
CA GLU A 811 16.89 -75.35 15.46
C GLU A 811 16.94 -76.17 14.20
N ALA A 812 16.55 -75.61 13.03
CA ALA A 812 16.66 -76.29 11.74
C ALA A 812 18.13 -76.55 11.36
N GLN A 813 19.03 -75.55 11.60
CA GLN A 813 20.47 -75.75 11.40
C GLN A 813 21.03 -76.80 12.34
N GLN A 814 20.63 -76.82 13.63
CA GLN A 814 21.06 -77.86 14.57
C GLN A 814 20.57 -79.22 14.14
N ARG A 815 19.32 -79.37 13.67
CA ARG A 815 18.80 -80.67 13.13
C ARG A 815 19.54 -81.08 11.90
N GLN A 816 19.88 -80.16 11.00
CA GLN A 816 20.72 -80.47 9.81
C GLN A 816 22.14 -80.92 10.22
N ALA A 817 22.73 -80.24 11.18
CA ALA A 817 24.05 -80.63 11.68
C ALA A 817 24.01 -82.03 12.33
N GLN A 818 22.96 -82.34 13.14
CA GLN A 818 22.76 -83.64 13.72
C GLN A 818 22.59 -84.76 12.66
N MET A 819 21.77 -84.46 11.62
CA MET A 819 21.58 -85.36 10.50
C MET A 819 22.87 -85.55 9.69
N MET A 820 23.74 -84.59 9.54
CA MET A 820 25.01 -84.66 8.89
C MET A 820 25.93 -85.52 9.74
N GLN A 821 26.01 -85.34 11.04
CA GLN A 821 26.79 -86.18 11.95
C GLN A 821 26.30 -87.65 11.92
N GLN A 822 24.99 -87.88 11.93
CA GLN A 822 24.45 -89.26 11.77
C GLN A 822 24.85 -89.86 10.42
N ARG A 823 24.79 -89.07 9.37
CA ARG A 823 25.21 -89.54 8.02
C ARG A 823 26.70 -89.79 7.93
N GLU A 824 27.48 -88.94 8.58
CA GLU A 824 28.98 -89.27 8.70
C GLU A 824 29.25 -90.52 9.50
N GLN A 825 28.51 -90.69 10.63
CA GLN A 825 28.62 -91.93 11.40
C GLN A 825 28.15 -93.15 10.62
N GLN A 826 27.08 -93.05 9.83
CA GLN A 826 26.61 -94.12 8.91
C GLN A 826 27.67 -94.39 7.79
N ASN A 827 28.20 -93.34 7.21
CA ASN A 827 29.24 -93.47 6.18
C ASN A 827 30.52 -94.06 6.75
N ALA A 828 30.89 -93.67 7.99
CA ALA A 828 32.03 -94.27 8.66
C ALA A 828 31.82 -95.77 9.01
N MET A 829 30.59 -96.16 9.46
CA MET A 829 30.22 -97.55 9.61
C MET A 829 30.17 -98.33 8.30
N GLN A 830 29.66 -97.69 7.20
CA GLN A 830 29.73 -98.30 5.87
C GLN A 830 31.16 -98.46 5.33
N ALA A 831 32.03 -97.42 5.55
CA ALA A 831 33.41 -97.48 5.21
C ALA A 831 34.13 -98.57 6.00
N GLN A 832 33.88 -98.81 7.29
CA GLN A 832 34.42 -99.92 8.07
C GLN A 832 33.94 -101.26 7.55
N GLN A 833 32.62 -101.34 7.17
CA GLN A 833 32.13 -102.57 6.56
C GLN A 833 32.69 -102.84 5.18
N ALA A 834 32.93 -101.79 4.40
CA ALA A 834 33.58 -101.84 3.05
C ALA A 834 35.01 -102.26 3.19
N GLN A 835 35.75 -101.73 4.21
CA GLN A 835 37.12 -102.22 4.52
C GLN A 835 37.18 -103.68 4.94
N GLN A 836 36.20 -104.13 5.72
CA GLN A 836 36.09 -105.58 6.06
C GLN A 836 35.74 -106.46 4.85
N ARG A 837 34.98 -105.97 3.88
CA ARG A 837 34.68 -106.67 2.60
C ARG A 837 35.81 -106.59 1.61
N ALA A 838 36.64 -105.52 1.61
CA ALA A 838 37.78 -105.34 0.70
C ALA A 838 38.97 -106.29 1.09
N GLN A 839 39.00 -106.87 2.31
CA GLN A 839 39.97 -107.91 2.72
C GLN A 839 39.63 -109.33 2.31
N GLN A 840 38.51 -109.55 1.63
CA GLN A 840 38.12 -110.92 1.20
C GLN A 840 38.02 -111.15 -0.30
N GLN A 841 38.33 -110.29 -1.19
CA GLN A 841 38.37 -110.68 -2.63
C GLN A 841 39.47 -109.98 -3.39
N HIS A 842 40.49 -110.65 -3.70
CA HIS A 842 41.51 -110.39 -4.71
C HIS A 842 41.05 -110.79 -6.13
N ALA A 843 41.52 -110.11 -7.07
CA ALA A 843 41.84 -110.37 -8.47
C ALA A 843 40.91 -109.75 -9.56
N PRO A 844 41.54 -109.22 -10.64
CA PRO A 844 40.99 -108.35 -11.62
C PRO A 844 40.67 -109.16 -12.93
N PRO A 845 40.47 -108.62 -14.10
CA PRO A 845 40.26 -107.25 -14.70
C PRO A 845 39.24 -107.25 -15.85
N GLN A 846 39.10 -106.11 -16.47
CA GLN A 846 38.97 -105.87 -17.94
C GLN A 846 37.80 -104.97 -18.42
N HIS A 847 38.17 -103.92 -19.01
CA HIS A 847 37.87 -103.25 -20.28
C HIS A 847 36.44 -102.73 -20.64
N GLN A 848 36.42 -101.50 -20.86
CA GLN A 848 36.13 -100.74 -22.05
C GLN A 848 34.66 -100.21 -22.29
N PRO A 849 34.41 -99.31 -23.20
CA PRO A 849 34.28 -97.89 -22.95
C PRO A 849 32.88 -97.27 -23.48
N PRO A 850 32.77 -95.99 -23.62
CA PRO A 850 31.45 -95.28 -23.59
C PRO A 850 30.81 -95.19 -24.98
N PRO A 851 29.66 -94.60 -25.16
CA PRO A 851 29.48 -93.30 -25.77
C PRO A 851 28.12 -92.57 -25.42
N PRO A 852 27.67 -91.58 -26.16
CA PRO A 852 27.68 -90.12 -25.81
C PRO A 852 26.28 -89.52 -25.77
N PRO A 853 26.13 -88.20 -25.64
CA PRO A 853 24.83 -87.49 -25.30
C PRO A 853 23.98 -87.24 -26.52
N PRO A 854 22.80 -86.70 -26.38
CA PRO A 854 22.39 -85.47 -27.04
C PRO A 854 21.35 -84.57 -26.38
N LYS A 855 21.60 -83.31 -26.59
CA LYS A 855 20.77 -82.16 -27.14
C LYS A 855 19.45 -81.73 -26.43
N LYS A 856 19.51 -80.42 -26.08
CA LYS A 856 18.60 -79.26 -26.33
C LYS A 856 17.13 -79.53 -26.77
N LYS A 857 16.28 -78.75 -26.20
CA LYS A 857 15.28 -77.79 -26.77
C LYS A 857 14.54 -77.12 -25.64
N ASP A 858 14.66 -75.85 -25.50
CA ASP A 858 13.92 -74.72 -25.99
C ASP A 858 12.40 -74.80 -25.82
N HIS A 859 11.89 -73.68 -25.37
CA HIS A 859 10.60 -73.04 -25.50
C HIS A 859 9.85 -72.82 -24.19
N ASP A 860 9.77 -71.69 -23.87
CA ASP A 860 8.92 -70.53 -24.21
C ASP A 860 7.67 -70.42 -23.30
N ASP A 861 7.58 -69.27 -22.80
CA ASP A 861 6.44 -68.38 -22.80
C ASP A 861 5.33 -68.46 -21.72
N GLN A 862 5.16 -67.22 -21.30
CA GLN A 862 3.87 -66.59 -20.89
C GLN A 862 3.32 -66.85 -19.47
N ASP A 863 3.29 -65.87 -18.76
CA ASP A 863 2.40 -64.67 -18.68
C ASP A 863 1.35 -64.75 -17.57
N ASN A 864 1.12 -63.60 -17.00
CA ASN A 864 -0.01 -63.16 -16.15
C ASN A 864 -0.01 -63.52 -14.66
N GLY A 865 0.18 -62.53 -13.80
CA GLY A 865 -0.80 -61.48 -13.53
C GLY A 865 -1.61 -61.79 -12.27
N HIS A 866 -1.30 -61.13 -11.26
CA HIS A 866 -2.23 -60.28 -10.51
C HIS A 866 -1.45 -59.45 -9.45
#